data_59daa8104092d1f21095101a967c71b5
#
_entry.id   59daa8104092d1f21095101a967c71b5
#
_cell.length_a   1.000
_cell.length_b   1.000
_cell.length_c   1.000
_cell.angle_alpha   90.00
_cell.angle_beta   90.00
_cell.angle_gamma   90.00
#
_symmetry.space_group_name_H-M   'P 1'
#
loop_
_entity.id
_entity.type
_entity.pdbx_description
1 polymer ?
#
loop_
_entity_poly.entity_id
_entity_poly.type
_entity_poly.pdbx_seq_one_letter_code
_entity_poly.pdbx_strand_id
1 'polypeptide(L)'
;MTRSGKRSIGAYALAMVLLCAPARGQVPEALSGRAVTAIQIEGETSGATSARDVGIPIGASLDRRLVRGAVQRLLASGRWADVQIDAAPSEQGVVLYVRLIPRVVLTRIEVVGNAALDASAVVAALGVSQGSELEDPNLDPLAERLREAYARRGYADAQVVLQLRDTDDPSRKVLRVRVEEGAPLRIASLVFERVSEDGRARAITPPPDAELEGALGAGAGSVLDRDRLAEGLTRARGHVRERGYLESEIGEPRVEREDGSARVVLPVHLGPRYTIEIAGHAPLERSAIERVLELREERLTPSSLGALRERVLDVLRRHGFHHGRASVRRLRGEAPGTATLLVALRPGTQLRVVGMSFPGASHFTHDYLRGQVMSVLAEDLPDTRLFTPVDSQTADRLGLSGRAMPARRALSAPLEVDPGTVWYEPLYQRAVEHLGEVYDAAGYLSAEVGPATLRDVGPDRGVAVIPVVEGPRTMLRSVALRGHRVLGERELLTEARLTRGEPFSYLGLEEALERMTELYRERGHLFAQIDSDVRFSEDRERADVALAVTERYPVTVGEIRVQGTRNTSTGLVLDVLRLHPGDLLRPSLVRESQDRLMALGLFTSVTIAAQDPEVPERVKPLIVTVAERPTQYTDLSAGVSTGQGVRVAAEYAYRNLFGYGVSVTARAQLGYQFFFQDTQLERNITALSLADRLERRITATLAIPQLGSLDNVRASLDLVHIRDNERFFGLDKNGVVLSVIWRPLPRLSFALSGELENNGVGLLGDTQDFEEFRRMVTDPRLARVLRVPEGNSWVYSTRLTASLDERDSPFVPTRGFYGSTSVEWATTLATEAQPMEPPFFSNFLKLGLTLNGYVPIGDVVIAGQLRGGGIVHLEDGSQTYPNRQYFLGGVDTLRGFNQDQLLPQDLADLTLQEIAEARAMGRDPNLSFNSVTRGGDLFVLARLEVRIPIVEGLQIGLFSDVGNHWADPLRFDLATVRPTAGAGLRIATPVGPLALDYGFNLLRREDLAEPVGAFHFS
;
A
#
# COMPACT_ATOMS: atom_id res chain seq x y z
N MET A 1 68.04 38.39 19.81
CA MET A 1 67.79 39.86 19.61
C MET A 1 66.38 39.95 19.13
N THR A 2 65.62 40.38 19.88
CA THR A 2 64.67 41.42 20.29
C THR A 2 63.29 41.18 19.76
N ARG A 3 62.38 40.86 20.72
CA ARG A 3 61.27 41.63 21.31
C ARG A 3 60.43 42.41 20.29
N SER A 4 59.15 42.17 20.07
CA SER A 4 58.06 42.63 20.94
C SER A 4 56.77 42.50 20.10
N GLY A 5 55.66 42.13 20.74
CA GLY A 5 54.32 42.17 20.07
C GLY A 5 53.27 41.24 20.67
N LYS A 6 53.31 41.02 21.99
CA LYS A 6 52.11 40.51 22.69
C LYS A 6 51.30 41.70 23.16
N ARG A 7 50.10 41.89 22.60
CA ARG A 7 48.92 42.52 23.23
C ARG A 7 47.79 42.62 22.22
N SER A 8 46.65 42.06 22.59
CA SER A 8 45.30 42.24 22.08
C SER A 8 44.60 41.03 21.38
N ILE A 9 44.74 39.85 21.94
CA ILE A 9 43.84 38.71 21.58
C ILE A 9 42.99 38.25 22.80
N GLY A 10 43.09 38.95 23.92
CA GLY A 10 42.38 38.60 25.14
C GLY A 10 41.03 39.27 25.38
N ALA A 11 40.62 40.23 24.53
CA ALA A 11 39.38 40.98 24.75
C ALA A 11 38.22 40.57 23.86
N TYR A 12 38.48 39.84 22.77
CA TYR A 12 37.40 39.34 21.89
C TYR A 12 36.91 37.93 22.20
N ALA A 13 37.64 37.14 23.00
CA ALA A 13 37.22 35.80 23.37
C ALA A 13 36.27 35.77 24.58
N LEU A 14 36.13 36.87 25.34
CA LEU A 14 35.20 36.94 26.48
C LEU A 14 33.85 37.55 26.14
N ALA A 15 33.72 38.14 24.93
CA ALA A 15 32.42 38.66 24.42
C ALA A 15 31.61 37.61 23.64
N MET A 16 32.21 36.46 23.25
CA MET A 16 31.58 35.43 22.43
C MET A 16 31.03 34.22 23.22
N VAL A 17 31.29 34.18 24.54
CA VAL A 17 30.75 33.11 25.42
C VAL A 17 29.48 33.56 26.19
N LEU A 18 29.04 34.80 26.01
CA LEU A 18 27.83 35.33 26.65
C LEU A 18 26.61 35.43 25.73
N LEU A 19 26.69 34.90 24.49
CA LEU A 19 25.61 34.98 23.49
C LEU A 19 24.90 33.66 23.18
N CYS A 20 25.09 32.60 23.96
CA CYS A 20 24.34 31.36 23.88
C CYS A 20 23.67 30.99 25.19
N ALA A 21 22.84 31.88 25.73
CA ALA A 21 21.81 31.54 26.69
C ALA A 21 20.44 31.68 25.97
N PRO A 22 19.50 30.69 26.10
CA PRO A 22 18.17 30.83 25.54
C PRO A 22 17.55 32.10 26.15
N ALA A 23 17.19 33.06 25.28
CA ALA A 23 16.61 34.32 25.67
C ALA A 23 15.24 34.09 26.33
N ARG A 24 15.21 33.87 27.61
CA ARG A 24 14.04 34.13 28.45
C ARG A 24 13.88 35.64 28.48
N GLY A 25 12.93 36.16 27.71
CA GLY A 25 12.59 37.59 27.64
C GLY A 25 12.21 38.10 29.04
N GLN A 26 13.22 38.63 29.75
CA GLN A 26 13.06 39.32 30.99
C GLN A 26 13.38 40.79 30.78
N VAL A 27 12.41 41.65 31.06
CA VAL A 27 12.71 43.11 31.20
C VAL A 27 13.71 43.22 32.35
N PRO A 28 14.92 43.77 32.15
CA PRO A 28 15.88 43.97 33.24
C PRO A 28 15.22 44.73 34.38
N GLU A 29 15.39 44.29 35.59
CA GLU A 29 14.80 44.95 36.78
C GLU A 29 15.12 46.42 36.85
N ALA A 30 16.31 46.80 36.38
CA ALA A 30 16.76 48.20 36.32
C ALA A 30 15.96 49.10 35.35
N LEU A 31 15.21 48.55 34.42
CA LEU A 31 14.40 49.26 33.44
C LEU A 31 12.88 49.12 33.68
N SER A 32 12.49 48.18 34.53
CA SER A 32 11.08 47.97 34.87
C SER A 32 10.52 49.17 35.66
N GLY A 33 9.33 49.61 35.28
CA GLY A 33 8.66 50.73 35.89
C GLY A 33 9.03 52.12 35.30
N ARG A 34 10.05 52.22 34.44
CA ARG A 34 10.43 53.47 33.82
C ARG A 34 9.47 53.81 32.67
N ALA A 35 9.25 55.09 32.38
CA ALA A 35 8.40 55.57 31.29
C ALA A 35 9.05 55.30 29.93
N VAL A 36 8.28 54.77 28.95
CA VAL A 36 8.70 54.61 27.55
C VAL A 36 8.73 55.99 26.90
N THR A 37 9.92 56.44 26.48
CA THR A 37 10.12 57.81 25.90
C THR A 37 10.07 57.78 24.39
N ALA A 38 10.48 56.71 23.74
CA ALA A 38 10.43 56.52 22.27
C ALA A 38 10.38 55.07 21.88
N ILE A 39 9.84 54.80 20.69
CA ILE A 39 9.82 53.51 20.04
C ILE A 39 10.47 53.70 18.67
N GLN A 40 11.53 52.94 18.42
CA GLN A 40 12.24 52.87 17.15
C GLN A 40 12.00 51.52 16.52
N ILE A 41 11.55 51.50 15.27
CA ILE A 41 11.22 50.28 14.53
C ILE A 41 12.36 50.01 13.54
N GLU A 42 12.96 48.83 13.61
CA GLU A 42 14.03 48.36 12.72
C GLU A 42 13.53 47.16 11.90
N GLY A 43 13.99 47.06 10.65
CA GLY A 43 13.68 45.91 9.78
C GLY A 43 12.48 46.07 8.85
N GLU A 44 11.83 47.23 8.82
CA GLU A 44 10.76 47.52 7.88
C GLU A 44 11.19 48.45 6.77
N THR A 45 11.09 48.01 5.50
CA THR A 45 11.43 48.79 4.32
C THR A 45 10.26 49.63 3.76
N SER A 46 9.02 49.33 4.19
CA SER A 46 7.80 49.94 3.58
C SER A 46 7.16 51.06 4.41
N GLY A 47 7.61 51.30 5.65
CA GLY A 47 7.06 52.35 6.52
C GLY A 47 5.59 52.14 6.92
N ALA A 48 5.06 50.90 6.69
CA ALA A 48 3.64 50.57 6.90
C ALA A 48 3.29 50.28 8.37
N THR A 49 4.32 50.07 9.22
CA THR A 49 4.11 49.83 10.66
C THR A 49 4.53 51.09 11.45
N SER A 50 3.60 51.63 12.16
CA SER A 50 3.84 52.84 12.98
C SER A 50 4.07 52.47 14.46
N ALA A 51 4.65 53.35 15.25
CA ALA A 51 4.77 53.17 16.70
C ALA A 51 3.42 52.94 17.39
N ARG A 52 2.30 53.34 16.75
CA ARG A 52 0.94 53.06 17.23
C ARG A 52 0.56 51.57 17.08
N ASP A 53 1.05 50.88 16.05
CA ASP A 53 0.75 49.46 15.78
C ASP A 53 1.45 48.55 16.80
N VAL A 54 2.56 49.01 17.36
CA VAL A 54 3.22 48.35 18.48
C VAL A 54 2.29 48.32 19.72
N GLY A 55 1.44 49.36 19.84
CA GLY A 55 0.42 49.45 20.87
C GLY A 55 0.99 49.63 22.27
N ILE A 56 2.18 50.17 22.40
CA ILE A 56 2.78 50.67 23.65
C ILE A 56 2.68 52.19 23.62
N PRO A 57 1.87 52.81 24.52
CA PRO A 57 1.79 54.28 24.58
C PRO A 57 3.10 54.90 25.06
N ILE A 58 3.50 55.99 24.42
CA ILE A 58 4.62 56.79 24.95
C ILE A 58 4.21 57.37 26.31
N GLY A 59 5.05 57.29 27.31
CA GLY A 59 4.76 57.65 28.69
C GLY A 59 4.27 56.46 29.56
N ALA A 60 3.97 55.35 28.98
CA ALA A 60 3.60 54.16 29.74
C ALA A 60 4.77 53.61 30.53
N SER A 61 4.49 53.11 31.73
CA SER A 61 5.49 52.40 32.56
C SER A 61 5.85 51.04 31.91
N LEU A 62 7.16 50.84 31.67
CA LEU A 62 7.63 49.61 31.07
C LEU A 62 7.37 48.43 32.01
N ASP A 63 6.52 47.50 31.57
CA ASP A 63 6.18 46.25 32.26
C ASP A 63 6.24 45.08 31.30
N ARG A 64 6.58 43.91 31.82
CA ARG A 64 6.67 42.65 31.05
C ARG A 64 5.36 42.29 30.35
N ARG A 65 4.19 42.62 30.93
CA ARG A 65 2.87 42.38 30.32
C ARG A 65 2.67 43.24 29.11
N LEU A 66 3.11 44.46 29.17
CA LEU A 66 2.97 45.44 28.07
C LEU A 66 3.81 45.06 26.86
N VAL A 67 5.06 44.65 27.08
CA VAL A 67 5.96 44.14 26.03
C VAL A 67 5.44 42.87 25.43
N ARG A 68 5.01 41.90 26.24
CA ARG A 68 4.45 40.65 25.77
C ARG A 68 3.18 40.87 24.94
N GLY A 69 2.30 41.77 25.37
CA GLY A 69 1.10 42.14 24.63
C GLY A 69 1.38 42.80 23.29
N ALA A 70 2.45 43.56 23.20
CA ALA A 70 2.92 44.17 21.96
C ALA A 70 3.45 43.11 20.99
N VAL A 71 4.32 42.23 21.45
CA VAL A 71 4.83 41.08 20.65
C VAL A 71 3.68 40.22 20.14
N GLN A 72 2.74 39.87 21.00
CA GLN A 72 1.60 39.04 20.61
C GLN A 72 0.71 39.73 19.57
N ARG A 73 0.45 41.01 19.68
CA ARG A 73 -0.33 41.76 18.68
C ARG A 73 0.36 41.80 17.32
N LEU A 74 1.66 42.11 17.33
CA LEU A 74 2.44 42.16 16.10
C LEU A 74 2.51 40.80 15.40
N LEU A 75 2.77 39.72 16.14
CA LEU A 75 2.75 38.36 15.62
C LEU A 75 1.34 37.94 15.14
N ALA A 76 0.29 38.33 15.87
CA ALA A 76 -1.11 38.03 15.50
C ALA A 76 -1.55 38.71 14.22
N SER A 77 -0.84 39.77 13.77
CA SER A 77 -1.08 40.41 12.46
C SER A 77 -0.76 39.46 11.28
N GLY A 78 -0.01 38.38 11.51
CA GLY A 78 0.43 37.44 10.48
C GLY A 78 1.49 37.95 9.52
N ARG A 79 1.93 39.18 9.70
CA ARG A 79 2.92 39.88 8.81
C ARG A 79 4.37 39.57 9.20
N TRP A 80 4.60 39.19 10.46
CA TRP A 80 5.93 39.07 11.04
C TRP A 80 6.20 37.62 11.46
N ALA A 81 7.38 37.12 11.09
CA ALA A 81 7.86 35.80 11.49
C ALA A 81 8.41 35.84 12.94
N ASP A 82 9.11 36.92 13.28
CA ASP A 82 9.60 37.16 14.63
C ASP A 82 9.54 38.64 14.99
N VAL A 83 9.41 38.93 16.26
CA VAL A 83 9.37 40.31 16.81
C VAL A 83 10.25 40.35 18.05
N GLN A 84 11.34 41.09 17.96
CA GLN A 84 12.29 41.33 19.06
C GLN A 84 12.11 42.72 19.58
N ILE A 85 11.95 42.89 20.87
CA ILE A 85 11.86 44.22 21.51
C ILE A 85 12.97 44.31 22.55
N ASP A 86 13.92 45.19 22.22
CA ASP A 86 15.04 45.56 23.13
C ASP A 86 14.75 46.90 23.80
N ALA A 87 15.23 47.07 25.01
CA ALA A 87 15.03 48.27 25.79
C ALA A 87 16.37 48.91 26.22
N ALA A 88 16.58 50.18 25.88
CA ALA A 88 17.77 50.92 26.30
C ALA A 88 17.40 52.10 27.23
N PRO A 89 18.22 52.39 28.26
CA PRO A 89 17.98 53.51 29.15
C PRO A 89 18.22 54.84 28.41
N SER A 90 17.34 55.83 28.68
CA SER A 90 17.43 57.18 28.21
C SER A 90 17.45 58.15 29.44
N GLU A 91 17.86 59.41 29.24
CA GLU A 91 17.90 60.43 30.33
C GLU A 91 16.51 60.64 30.97
N GLN A 92 15.42 60.46 30.19
CA GLN A 92 14.06 60.69 30.66
C GLN A 92 13.21 59.41 30.80
N GLY A 93 13.80 58.20 30.61
CA GLY A 93 13.08 56.94 30.70
C GLY A 93 13.73 55.80 29.93
N VAL A 94 13.01 55.14 29.00
CA VAL A 94 13.46 54.01 28.20
C VAL A 94 13.08 54.15 26.74
N VAL A 95 14.00 53.88 25.84
CA VAL A 95 13.74 53.77 24.37
C VAL A 95 13.58 52.26 24.05
N LEU A 96 12.53 51.93 23.32
CA LEU A 96 12.29 50.55 22.84
C LEU A 96 12.74 50.46 21.36
N TYR A 97 13.55 49.47 21.06
CA TYR A 97 13.95 49.09 19.72
C TYR A 97 13.16 47.84 19.32
N VAL A 98 12.25 47.98 18.35
CA VAL A 98 11.40 46.94 17.87
C VAL A 98 11.96 46.46 16.55
N ARG A 99 12.57 45.26 16.54
CA ARG A 99 13.06 44.62 15.33
C ARG A 99 11.99 43.70 14.82
N LEU A 100 11.57 43.93 13.57
CA LEU A 100 10.50 43.16 12.90
C LEU A 100 11.14 42.32 11.79
N ILE A 101 10.97 40.99 11.89
CA ILE A 101 11.39 40.05 10.85
C ILE A 101 10.15 39.71 10.00
N PRO A 102 10.11 40.13 8.71
CA PRO A 102 8.93 39.92 7.87
C PRO A 102 8.72 38.44 7.60
N ARG A 103 7.48 38.01 7.63
CA ARG A 103 7.07 36.66 7.26
C ARG A 103 7.10 36.53 5.74
N VAL A 104 7.83 35.55 5.22
CA VAL A 104 7.93 35.28 3.78
C VAL A 104 7.50 33.86 3.51
N VAL A 105 6.31 33.70 2.95
CA VAL A 105 5.79 32.40 2.54
C VAL A 105 5.93 32.24 1.03
N LEU A 106 6.56 31.17 0.57
CA LEU A 106 6.75 30.89 -0.85
C LEU A 106 5.45 30.32 -1.45
N THR A 107 4.78 31.09 -2.28
CA THR A 107 3.56 30.65 -2.97
C THR A 107 3.84 29.81 -4.20
N ARG A 108 4.97 30.07 -4.86
CA ARG A 108 5.43 29.35 -6.05
C ARG A 108 6.95 29.43 -6.14
N ILE A 109 7.55 28.39 -6.72
CA ILE A 109 8.95 28.37 -7.11
C ILE A 109 9.00 28.22 -8.64
N GLU A 110 9.54 29.22 -9.32
CA GLU A 110 9.71 29.25 -10.78
C GLU A 110 11.16 28.96 -11.12
N VAL A 111 11.44 27.86 -11.79
CA VAL A 111 12.79 27.45 -12.18
C VAL A 111 12.95 27.66 -13.68
N VAL A 112 14.03 28.34 -14.08
CA VAL A 112 14.34 28.64 -15.48
C VAL A 112 15.83 28.39 -15.74
N GLY A 113 16.13 27.72 -16.86
CA GLY A 113 17.50 27.47 -17.32
C GLY A 113 18.10 26.15 -16.79
N ASN A 114 17.30 25.32 -16.14
CA ASN A 114 17.69 24.02 -15.58
C ASN A 114 17.49 22.90 -16.62
N ALA A 115 18.54 22.44 -17.25
CA ALA A 115 18.54 21.29 -18.17
C ALA A 115 19.15 20.04 -17.53
N ALA A 116 20.18 20.20 -16.71
CA ALA A 116 20.90 19.09 -16.06
C ALA A 116 20.20 18.55 -14.80
N LEU A 117 19.50 19.42 -14.09
CA LEU A 117 18.63 19.05 -12.98
C LEU A 117 17.19 19.38 -13.34
N ASP A 118 16.27 18.46 -13.17
CA ASP A 118 14.86 18.78 -13.33
C ASP A 118 14.36 19.76 -12.23
N ALA A 119 13.20 20.35 -12.43
CA ALA A 119 12.67 21.36 -11.50
C ALA A 119 12.48 20.78 -10.09
N SER A 120 12.15 19.50 -9.95
CA SER A 120 11.97 18.83 -8.66
C SER A 120 13.29 18.66 -7.92
N ALA A 121 14.36 18.29 -8.63
CA ALA A 121 15.69 18.19 -8.08
C ALA A 121 16.26 19.57 -7.67
N VAL A 122 15.98 20.63 -8.43
CA VAL A 122 16.34 22.00 -8.05
C VAL A 122 15.63 22.42 -6.76
N VAL A 123 14.34 22.16 -6.63
CA VAL A 123 13.56 22.45 -5.43
C VAL A 123 14.06 21.63 -4.22
N ALA A 124 14.37 20.37 -4.43
CA ALA A 124 14.95 19.51 -3.39
C ALA A 124 16.35 20.01 -2.95
N ALA A 125 17.20 20.44 -3.89
CA ALA A 125 18.52 21.00 -3.59
C ALA A 125 18.44 22.32 -2.80
N LEU A 126 17.44 23.15 -3.09
CA LEU A 126 17.20 24.37 -2.32
C LEU A 126 16.77 24.06 -0.87
N GLY A 127 16.14 22.92 -0.62
CA GLY A 127 15.62 22.55 0.69
C GLY A 127 14.41 23.39 1.13
N VAL A 128 13.71 24.00 0.18
CA VAL A 128 12.49 24.77 0.38
C VAL A 128 11.40 24.24 -0.55
N SER A 129 10.15 24.32 -0.15
CA SER A 129 9.01 23.87 -0.97
C SER A 129 8.00 24.99 -1.14
N GLN A 130 7.08 24.81 -2.09
CA GLN A 130 5.92 25.68 -2.20
C GLN A 130 5.10 25.62 -0.91
N GLY A 131 4.77 26.75 -0.34
CA GLY A 131 4.09 26.91 0.94
C GLY A 131 5.02 26.95 2.16
N SER A 132 6.31 26.70 2.01
CA SER A 132 7.26 26.86 3.11
C SER A 132 7.48 28.34 3.46
N GLU A 133 7.74 28.58 4.72
CA GLU A 133 8.15 29.88 5.24
C GLU A 133 9.68 29.98 5.16
N LEU A 134 10.19 31.10 4.69
CA LEU A 134 11.61 31.42 4.75
C LEU A 134 11.92 32.04 6.10
N GLU A 135 12.73 31.36 6.90
CA GLU A 135 13.18 31.85 8.21
C GLU A 135 14.09 33.08 8.07
N ASP A 136 14.86 33.15 6.99
CA ASP A 136 15.74 34.25 6.66
C ASP A 136 15.46 34.73 5.24
N PRO A 137 15.17 36.02 5.00
CA PRO A 137 15.03 36.59 3.67
C PRO A 137 16.31 36.62 2.84
N ASN A 138 17.47 36.31 3.44
CA ASN A 138 18.73 36.15 2.74
C ASN A 138 18.72 34.87 1.92
N LEU A 139 18.77 34.99 0.59
CA LEU A 139 18.74 33.87 -0.36
C LEU A 139 20.14 33.26 -0.65
N ASP A 140 21.21 33.88 -0.20
CA ASP A 140 22.57 33.44 -0.50
C ASP A 140 22.86 32.00 -0.05
N PRO A 141 22.41 31.53 1.14
CA PRO A 141 22.61 30.15 1.54
C PRO A 141 21.88 29.15 0.64
N LEU A 142 20.69 29.55 0.12
CA LEU A 142 19.92 28.72 -0.81
C LEU A 142 20.63 28.65 -2.16
N ALA A 143 21.11 29.78 -2.65
CA ALA A 143 21.85 29.83 -3.90
C ALA A 143 23.14 28.99 -3.84
N GLU A 144 23.85 29.04 -2.71
CA GLU A 144 25.06 28.23 -2.50
C GLU A 144 24.77 26.74 -2.50
N ARG A 145 23.74 26.30 -1.76
CA ARG A 145 23.30 24.90 -1.80
C ARG A 145 22.98 24.40 -3.20
N LEU A 146 22.31 25.24 -3.99
CA LEU A 146 22.00 24.88 -5.39
C LEU A 146 23.24 24.85 -6.26
N ARG A 147 24.18 25.81 -6.10
CA ARG A 147 25.48 25.78 -6.78
C ARG A 147 26.28 24.52 -6.45
N GLU A 148 26.32 24.11 -5.18
CA GLU A 148 26.95 22.86 -4.75
C GLU A 148 26.29 21.62 -5.40
N ALA A 149 24.95 21.61 -5.52
CA ALA A 149 24.22 20.53 -6.18
C ALA A 149 24.62 20.43 -7.67
N TYR A 150 24.72 21.57 -8.36
CA TYR A 150 25.18 21.61 -9.75
C TYR A 150 26.67 21.21 -9.87
N ALA A 151 27.50 21.67 -8.95
CA ALA A 151 28.92 21.29 -8.92
C ALA A 151 29.12 19.78 -8.71
N ARG A 152 28.31 19.13 -7.86
CA ARG A 152 28.31 17.68 -7.70
C ARG A 152 27.93 16.95 -8.99
N ARG A 153 27.00 17.51 -9.76
CA ARG A 153 26.57 16.98 -11.08
C ARG A 153 27.54 17.30 -12.22
N GLY A 154 28.68 17.94 -11.93
CA GLY A 154 29.71 18.28 -12.91
C GLY A 154 29.59 19.67 -13.54
N TYR A 155 28.72 20.52 -13.06
CA TYR A 155 28.53 21.90 -13.52
C TYR A 155 29.10 22.87 -12.49
N ALA A 156 30.41 22.89 -12.38
CA ALA A 156 31.13 23.66 -11.36
C ALA A 156 31.03 25.19 -11.54
N ASP A 157 30.79 25.65 -12.78
CA ASP A 157 30.71 27.07 -13.13
C ASP A 157 29.25 27.56 -13.20
N ALA A 158 28.30 26.76 -12.67
CA ALA A 158 26.89 27.13 -12.67
C ALA A 158 26.65 28.42 -11.88
N GLN A 159 25.99 29.37 -12.54
CA GLN A 159 25.56 30.61 -11.91
C GLN A 159 24.09 30.48 -11.50
N VAL A 160 23.81 30.77 -10.24
CA VAL A 160 22.48 30.70 -9.66
C VAL A 160 22.09 32.07 -9.15
N VAL A 161 20.97 32.57 -9.65
CA VAL A 161 20.38 33.84 -9.22
C VAL A 161 18.97 33.55 -8.66
N LEU A 162 18.80 33.84 -7.39
CA LEU A 162 17.51 33.75 -6.71
C LEU A 162 16.90 35.12 -6.52
N GLN A 163 15.60 35.26 -6.79
CA GLN A 163 14.86 36.51 -6.62
C GLN A 163 13.49 36.23 -6.03
N LEU A 164 13.12 36.98 -4.99
CA LEU A 164 11.76 37.02 -4.49
C LEU A 164 10.97 38.06 -5.27
N ARG A 165 9.82 37.65 -5.78
CA ARG A 165 8.87 38.56 -6.42
C ARG A 165 7.66 38.78 -5.51
N ASP A 166 7.21 40.01 -5.41
CA ASP A 166 6.02 40.37 -4.66
C ASP A 166 4.77 39.80 -5.33
N THR A 167 3.80 39.46 -4.51
CA THR A 167 2.43 39.16 -4.91
C THR A 167 1.52 40.27 -4.35
N ASP A 168 0.23 40.17 -4.56
CA ASP A 168 -0.75 41.11 -3.98
C ASP A 168 -0.73 41.07 -2.44
N ASP A 169 -0.24 40.04 -1.83
CA ASP A 169 -0.03 39.89 -0.38
C ASP A 169 1.47 40.05 -0.05
N PRO A 170 1.86 41.05 0.75
CA PRO A 170 3.26 41.32 1.10
C PRO A 170 3.96 40.18 1.81
N SER A 171 3.21 39.30 2.52
CA SER A 171 3.75 38.12 3.21
C SER A 171 3.97 36.94 2.27
N ARG A 172 3.47 37.03 1.05
CA ARG A 172 3.53 35.95 0.05
C ARG A 172 4.44 36.33 -1.09
N LYS A 173 5.41 35.50 -1.41
CA LYS A 173 6.40 35.74 -2.44
C LYS A 173 6.47 34.59 -3.43
N VAL A 174 6.88 34.88 -4.65
CA VAL A 174 7.28 33.88 -5.65
C VAL A 174 8.80 33.85 -5.69
N LEU A 175 9.38 32.65 -5.42
CA LEU A 175 10.83 32.47 -5.59
C LEU A 175 11.12 32.15 -7.06
N ARG A 176 11.81 33.03 -7.74
CA ARG A 176 12.32 32.82 -9.08
C ARG A 176 13.77 32.34 -8.99
N VAL A 177 14.02 31.19 -9.55
CA VAL A 177 15.32 30.52 -9.64
C VAL A 177 15.77 30.61 -11.10
N ARG A 178 16.80 31.33 -11.37
CA ARG A 178 17.45 31.35 -12.68
C ARG A 178 18.80 30.65 -12.57
N VAL A 179 19.00 29.69 -13.43
CA VAL A 179 20.26 28.94 -13.50
C VAL A 179 20.88 29.12 -14.88
N GLU A 180 22.16 29.44 -14.90
CA GLU A 180 23.01 29.36 -16.09
C GLU A 180 24.04 28.27 -15.81
N GLU A 181 23.79 27.07 -16.34
CA GLU A 181 24.51 25.84 -15.93
C GLU A 181 25.98 25.83 -16.35
N GLY A 182 26.32 26.55 -17.40
CA GLY A 182 27.69 26.54 -17.97
C GLY A 182 28.00 25.23 -18.68
N ALA A 183 29.29 25.04 -18.99
CA ALA A 183 29.74 23.80 -19.63
C ALA A 183 29.95 22.68 -18.60
N PRO A 184 29.48 21.44 -18.87
CA PRO A 184 29.68 20.32 -17.96
C PRO A 184 31.17 19.88 -18.00
N LEU A 185 31.74 19.64 -16.84
CA LEU A 185 33.05 19.03 -16.71
C LEU A 185 32.97 17.55 -17.10
N ARG A 186 33.70 17.18 -18.19
CA ARG A 186 33.71 15.83 -18.73
C ARG A 186 34.94 15.05 -18.30
N ILE A 187 34.80 13.76 -18.12
CA ILE A 187 35.91 12.85 -17.85
C ILE A 187 36.69 12.66 -19.14
N ALA A 188 37.92 13.13 -19.18
CA ALA A 188 38.86 12.90 -20.31
C ALA A 188 39.44 11.48 -20.25
N SER A 189 39.85 11.07 -19.06
CA SER A 189 40.37 9.73 -18.81
C SER A 189 40.05 9.21 -17.43
N LEU A 190 39.78 7.92 -17.33
CA LEU A 190 39.63 7.18 -16.10
C LEU A 190 40.82 6.25 -15.93
N VAL A 191 41.56 6.41 -14.85
CA VAL A 191 42.79 5.65 -14.61
C VAL A 191 42.64 4.89 -13.28
N PHE A 192 42.82 3.56 -13.37
CA PHE A 192 42.91 2.71 -12.18
C PHE A 192 44.39 2.59 -11.82
N GLU A 193 44.75 3.07 -10.66
CA GLU A 193 46.12 3.09 -10.17
C GLU A 193 46.30 1.99 -9.12
N ARG A 194 47.07 0.95 -9.45
CA ARG A 194 47.39 -0.12 -8.51
C ARG A 194 48.33 0.36 -7.43
N VAL A 195 47.84 0.33 -6.19
CA VAL A 195 48.70 0.61 -5.03
C VAL A 195 49.33 -0.72 -4.59
N SER A 196 50.69 -0.79 -4.63
CA SER A 196 51.44 -1.91 -4.06
C SER A 196 51.61 -1.79 -2.55
N GLU A 197 51.95 -2.88 -1.86
CA GLU A 197 52.24 -2.85 -0.40
C GLU A 197 53.38 -1.89 -0.05
N ASP A 198 54.28 -1.58 -0.97
CA ASP A 198 55.38 -0.61 -0.81
C ASP A 198 54.93 0.85 -1.04
N GLY A 199 53.65 1.12 -1.23
CA GLY A 199 53.12 2.46 -1.45
C GLY A 199 53.44 3.09 -2.81
N ARG A 200 54.03 2.34 -3.76
CA ARG A 200 54.33 2.79 -5.11
C ARG A 200 53.13 2.56 -6.01
N ALA A 201 52.57 3.60 -6.55
CA ALA A 201 51.44 3.56 -7.46
C ALA A 201 51.92 3.27 -8.91
N ARG A 202 51.28 2.35 -9.63
CA ARG A 202 51.49 2.12 -11.07
C ARG A 202 50.13 2.20 -11.75
N ALA A 203 50.08 2.96 -12.85
CA ALA A 203 48.87 3.01 -13.67
C ALA A 203 48.61 1.63 -14.28
N ILE A 204 47.37 1.20 -14.20
CA ILE A 204 46.87 -0.02 -14.84
C ILE A 204 46.12 0.41 -16.09
N THR A 205 46.66 0.05 -17.25
CA THR A 205 45.98 0.32 -18.52
C THR A 205 46.17 -0.90 -19.41
N PRO A 206 45.15 -1.60 -19.82
CA PRO A 206 43.74 -1.42 -19.53
C PRO A 206 43.38 -1.76 -18.06
N PRO A 207 42.22 -1.37 -17.58
CA PRO A 207 41.76 -1.72 -16.23
C PRO A 207 41.77 -3.23 -16.06
N PRO A 208 42.00 -3.75 -14.84
CA PRO A 208 42.10 -5.20 -14.57
C PRO A 208 40.82 -5.97 -14.92
N ASP A 209 39.74 -5.26 -15.08
CA ASP A 209 38.42 -5.79 -15.47
C ASP A 209 37.69 -4.71 -16.27
N ALA A 210 37.37 -4.99 -17.54
CA ALA A 210 36.60 -4.07 -18.39
C ALA A 210 35.20 -3.78 -17.86
N GLU A 211 34.63 -4.70 -17.03
CA GLU A 211 33.34 -4.52 -16.40
C GLU A 211 33.40 -3.52 -15.22
N LEU A 212 34.62 -3.19 -14.75
CA LEU A 212 34.77 -2.23 -13.63
C LEU A 212 34.33 -0.83 -14.04
N GLU A 213 34.62 -0.40 -15.27
CA GLU A 213 34.10 0.86 -15.81
C GLU A 213 32.58 0.83 -15.94
N GLY A 214 32.03 -0.30 -16.39
CA GLY A 214 30.57 -0.51 -16.43
C GLY A 214 29.93 -0.45 -15.06
N ALA A 215 30.55 -1.04 -14.03
CA ALA A 215 30.09 -1.00 -12.66
C ALA A 215 30.16 0.41 -12.06
N LEU A 216 31.18 1.19 -12.42
CA LEU A 216 31.28 2.60 -12.00
C LEU A 216 30.18 3.47 -12.63
N GLY A 217 29.67 3.12 -13.81
CA GLY A 217 28.68 3.94 -14.52
C GLY A 217 29.25 5.30 -14.99
N ALA A 218 30.57 5.42 -15.05
CA ALA A 218 31.30 6.60 -15.49
C ALA A 218 32.49 6.17 -16.33
N GLY A 219 32.75 6.86 -17.44
CA GLY A 219 33.84 6.56 -18.37
C GLY A 219 34.27 7.79 -19.15
N ALA A 220 35.29 7.65 -20.01
CA ALA A 220 35.76 8.72 -20.85
C ALA A 220 34.60 9.34 -21.68
N GLY A 221 34.50 10.66 -21.73
CA GLY A 221 33.44 11.42 -22.42
C GLY A 221 32.20 11.70 -21.60
N SER A 222 31.94 10.97 -20.48
CA SER A 222 30.81 11.21 -19.62
C SER A 222 31.01 12.47 -18.76
N VAL A 223 29.89 13.04 -18.29
CA VAL A 223 29.93 14.17 -17.34
C VAL A 223 30.40 13.67 -15.98
N LEU A 224 31.28 14.40 -15.32
CA LEU A 224 31.79 14.08 -14.00
C LEU A 224 30.71 14.34 -12.93
N ASP A 225 29.81 13.41 -12.76
CA ASP A 225 28.81 13.42 -11.71
C ASP A 225 29.37 12.70 -10.46
N ARG A 226 29.59 13.45 -9.38
CA ARG A 226 30.20 12.92 -8.15
C ARG A 226 29.27 11.95 -7.41
N ASP A 227 27.97 12.19 -7.45
CA ASP A 227 27.00 11.33 -6.77
C ASP A 227 26.91 9.98 -7.49
N ARG A 228 26.84 10.00 -8.82
CA ARG A 228 26.90 8.77 -9.64
C ARG A 228 28.22 8.02 -9.48
N LEU A 229 29.33 8.75 -9.37
CA LEU A 229 30.63 8.14 -9.17
C LEU A 229 30.72 7.46 -7.80
N ALA A 230 30.17 8.07 -6.74
CA ALA A 230 30.13 7.49 -5.40
C ALA A 230 29.29 6.21 -5.35
N GLU A 231 28.09 6.23 -5.96
CA GLU A 231 27.26 5.03 -6.13
C GLU A 231 27.97 3.96 -6.97
N GLY A 232 28.63 4.39 -8.04
CA GLY A 232 29.42 3.53 -8.90
C GLY A 232 30.59 2.86 -8.16
N LEU A 233 31.25 3.57 -7.26
CA LEU A 233 32.32 3.02 -6.41
C LEU A 233 31.81 1.90 -5.52
N THR A 234 30.62 2.06 -4.94
CA THR A 234 30.01 1.01 -4.12
C THR A 234 29.74 -0.24 -4.97
N ARG A 235 29.20 -0.09 -6.17
CA ARG A 235 28.99 -1.19 -7.11
C ARG A 235 30.31 -1.84 -7.55
N ALA A 236 31.31 -1.02 -7.88
CA ALA A 236 32.64 -1.50 -8.29
C ALA A 236 33.33 -2.27 -7.16
N ARG A 237 33.24 -1.79 -5.91
CA ARG A 237 33.75 -2.51 -4.73
C ARG A 237 33.07 -3.87 -4.57
N GLY A 238 31.74 -3.93 -4.70
CA GLY A 238 30.97 -5.18 -4.68
C GLY A 238 31.39 -6.14 -5.81
N HIS A 239 31.50 -5.63 -7.04
CA HIS A 239 31.90 -6.39 -8.20
C HIS A 239 33.30 -7.03 -8.08
N VAL A 240 34.27 -6.29 -7.57
CA VAL A 240 35.64 -6.82 -7.34
C VAL A 240 35.62 -7.93 -6.28
N ARG A 241 34.79 -7.79 -5.23
CA ARG A 241 34.65 -8.82 -4.18
C ARG A 241 33.96 -10.07 -4.71
N GLU A 242 32.93 -9.92 -5.55
CA GLU A 242 32.29 -11.06 -6.25
C GLU A 242 33.28 -11.91 -7.06
N ARG A 243 34.31 -11.26 -7.63
CA ARG A 243 35.39 -11.94 -8.33
C ARG A 243 36.41 -12.61 -7.41
N GLY A 244 36.18 -12.55 -6.10
CA GLY A 244 37.01 -13.19 -5.09
C GLY A 244 38.08 -12.29 -4.46
N TYR A 245 38.16 -11.02 -4.79
CA TYR A 245 39.15 -10.11 -4.18
C TYR A 245 38.59 -9.50 -2.89
N LEU A 246 38.40 -10.32 -1.86
CA LEU A 246 37.68 -9.96 -0.64
C LEU A 246 38.36 -8.87 0.20
N GLU A 247 39.68 -8.72 0.09
CA GLU A 247 40.47 -7.67 0.75
C GLU A 247 40.55 -6.38 -0.07
N SER A 248 39.90 -6.35 -1.24
CA SER A 248 40.01 -5.23 -2.16
C SER A 248 39.53 -3.92 -1.55
N GLU A 249 40.26 -2.86 -1.90
CA GLU A 249 39.92 -1.49 -1.55
C GLU A 249 40.01 -0.63 -2.80
N ILE A 250 38.96 0.05 -3.16
CA ILE A 250 38.95 1.11 -4.16
C ILE A 250 38.81 2.39 -3.38
N GLY A 251 39.87 3.20 -3.36
CA GLY A 251 39.90 4.47 -2.62
C GLY A 251 39.05 5.55 -3.28
N GLU A 252 39.03 6.69 -2.65
CA GLU A 252 38.29 7.86 -3.17
C GLU A 252 38.96 8.40 -4.46
N PRO A 253 38.13 8.83 -5.43
CA PRO A 253 38.61 9.32 -6.72
C PRO A 253 39.41 10.64 -6.56
N ARG A 254 40.59 10.70 -7.12
CA ARG A 254 41.31 11.96 -7.29
C ARG A 254 40.97 12.54 -8.64
N VAL A 255 40.49 13.77 -8.62
CA VAL A 255 40.06 14.48 -9.83
C VAL A 255 41.11 15.55 -10.16
N GLU A 256 41.80 15.36 -11.24
CA GLU A 256 42.77 16.32 -11.79
C GLU A 256 42.08 17.04 -12.95
N ARG A 257 42.03 18.37 -12.90
CA ARG A 257 41.46 19.19 -13.97
C ARG A 257 42.55 19.59 -14.96
N GLU A 258 42.32 19.31 -16.26
CA GLU A 258 43.16 19.68 -17.35
C GLU A 258 42.32 20.26 -18.49
N ASP A 259 42.55 21.51 -18.87
CA ASP A 259 41.97 22.19 -20.05
C ASP A 259 40.45 22.00 -20.22
N GLY A 260 39.63 22.20 -19.15
CA GLY A 260 38.20 22.09 -19.20
C GLY A 260 37.64 20.67 -19.12
N SER A 261 38.51 19.67 -18.95
CA SER A 261 38.18 18.25 -18.73
C SER A 261 38.76 17.74 -17.42
N ALA A 262 38.35 16.56 -16.99
CA ALA A 262 38.80 15.93 -15.76
C ALA A 262 39.45 14.56 -16.02
N ARG A 263 40.64 14.38 -15.45
CA ARG A 263 41.25 13.07 -15.29
C ARG A 263 40.88 12.52 -13.93
N VAL A 264 40.22 11.35 -13.90
CA VAL A 264 39.82 10.69 -12.66
C VAL A 264 40.78 9.53 -12.39
N VAL A 265 41.46 9.59 -11.26
CA VAL A 265 42.40 8.54 -10.83
C VAL A 265 41.83 7.82 -9.62
N LEU A 266 41.65 6.51 -9.73
CA LEU A 266 41.16 5.63 -8.71
C LEU A 266 42.27 4.76 -8.15
N PRO A 267 42.67 4.91 -6.90
CA PRO A 267 43.64 4.01 -6.26
C PRO A 267 42.96 2.66 -5.97
N VAL A 268 43.53 1.58 -6.46
CA VAL A 268 43.00 0.22 -6.35
C VAL A 268 43.99 -0.70 -5.68
N HIS A 269 43.57 -1.26 -4.54
CA HIS A 269 44.30 -2.34 -3.88
C HIS A 269 43.46 -3.61 -4.02
N LEU A 270 43.91 -4.64 -4.72
CA LEU A 270 43.12 -5.84 -4.96
C LEU A 270 43.28 -6.88 -3.85
N GLY A 271 44.48 -7.00 -3.29
CA GLY A 271 44.82 -8.11 -2.41
C GLY A 271 44.88 -9.47 -3.12
N PRO A 272 44.91 -10.59 -2.39
CA PRO A 272 44.85 -11.92 -2.97
C PRO A 272 43.46 -12.25 -3.45
N ARG A 273 43.36 -13.11 -4.48
CA ARG A 273 42.10 -13.70 -4.90
C ARG A 273 41.73 -14.85 -3.99
N TYR A 274 40.53 -14.79 -3.41
CA TYR A 274 40.03 -15.81 -2.48
C TYR A 274 39.22 -16.89 -3.17
N THR A 275 39.44 -18.13 -2.72
CA THR A 275 38.50 -19.23 -2.89
C THR A 275 37.79 -19.45 -1.55
N ILE A 276 36.45 -19.58 -1.54
CA ILE A 276 35.69 -19.83 -0.34
C ILE A 276 35.48 -21.35 -0.22
N GLU A 277 35.97 -21.91 0.88
CA GLU A 277 35.82 -23.33 1.21
C GLU A 277 34.98 -23.44 2.47
N ILE A 278 33.81 -24.08 2.35
CA ILE A 278 32.91 -24.34 3.47
C ILE A 278 32.91 -25.83 3.77
N ALA A 279 33.44 -26.21 4.91
CA ALA A 279 33.60 -27.59 5.33
C ALA A 279 32.70 -27.90 6.54
N GLY A 280 32.13 -29.10 6.56
CA GLY A 280 31.33 -29.58 7.69
C GLY A 280 29.99 -28.89 7.89
N HIS A 281 29.43 -28.30 6.85
CA HIS A 281 28.16 -27.55 6.92
C HIS A 281 26.91 -28.45 7.08
N ALA A 282 27.01 -29.75 6.67
CA ALA A 282 25.85 -30.62 6.79
C ALA A 282 25.39 -30.77 8.25
N PRO A 283 24.06 -30.74 8.51
CA PRO A 283 22.95 -30.81 7.57
C PRO A 283 22.45 -29.47 6.99
N LEU A 284 23.13 -28.36 7.25
CA LEU A 284 22.76 -27.06 6.70
C LEU A 284 23.14 -26.96 5.22
N GLU A 285 22.39 -26.22 4.46
CA GLU A 285 22.75 -25.91 3.07
C GLU A 285 23.96 -24.97 3.02
N ARG A 286 24.87 -25.23 2.08
CA ARG A 286 26.03 -24.38 1.81
C ARG A 286 25.61 -22.94 1.49
N SER A 287 24.53 -22.77 0.71
CA SER A 287 23.95 -21.48 0.31
C SER A 287 23.48 -20.65 1.50
N ALA A 288 23.02 -21.26 2.57
CA ALA A 288 22.61 -20.58 3.80
C ALA A 288 23.82 -19.93 4.49
N ILE A 289 24.96 -20.63 4.51
CA ILE A 289 26.20 -20.09 5.09
C ILE A 289 26.78 -18.99 4.20
N GLU A 290 26.80 -19.19 2.86
CA GLU A 290 27.31 -18.19 1.91
C GLU A 290 26.55 -16.86 1.99
N ARG A 291 25.23 -16.90 2.14
CA ARG A 291 24.40 -15.67 2.28
C ARG A 291 24.75 -14.85 3.51
N VAL A 292 24.97 -15.50 4.65
CA VAL A 292 25.24 -14.83 5.92
C VAL A 292 26.65 -14.25 5.99
N LEU A 293 27.56 -14.75 5.18
CA LEU A 293 28.92 -14.19 5.13
C LEU A 293 28.95 -12.77 4.53
N GLU A 294 27.95 -12.36 3.70
CA GLU A 294 27.82 -11.00 3.12
C GLU A 294 29.11 -10.44 2.54
N LEU A 295 29.92 -11.32 1.94
CA LEU A 295 31.28 -11.00 1.45
C LEU A 295 31.30 -9.98 0.28
N ARG A 296 30.17 -9.66 -0.27
CA ARG A 296 30.00 -8.60 -1.29
C ARG A 296 30.01 -7.21 -0.68
N GLU A 297 29.43 -7.08 0.51
CA GLU A 297 29.17 -5.78 1.14
C GLU A 297 30.34 -5.32 2.00
N GLU A 298 30.98 -6.24 2.72
CA GLU A 298 32.06 -5.92 3.64
C GLU A 298 33.45 -6.34 3.12
N ARG A 299 34.45 -5.49 3.37
CA ARG A 299 35.84 -5.83 3.12
C ARG A 299 36.34 -6.82 4.14
N LEU A 300 36.99 -7.89 3.68
CA LEU A 300 37.64 -8.85 4.54
C LEU A 300 38.87 -8.25 5.20
N THR A 301 38.85 -8.16 6.51
CA THR A 301 39.97 -7.69 7.33
C THR A 301 40.27 -8.74 8.43
N PRO A 302 41.42 -8.71 9.07
CA PRO A 302 41.68 -9.63 10.18
C PRO A 302 40.67 -9.51 11.33
N SER A 303 40.13 -8.30 11.57
CA SER A 303 39.10 -8.04 12.57
C SER A 303 37.72 -8.58 12.16
N SER A 304 37.37 -8.59 10.87
CA SER A 304 36.07 -9.08 10.40
C SER A 304 35.95 -10.62 10.48
N LEU A 305 37.05 -11.37 10.54
CA LEU A 305 37.01 -12.84 10.66
C LEU A 305 36.28 -13.30 11.93
N GLY A 306 36.39 -12.54 13.02
CA GLY A 306 35.63 -12.80 14.25
C GLY A 306 34.14 -12.57 14.06
N ALA A 307 33.74 -11.49 13.40
CA ALA A 307 32.35 -11.17 13.11
C ALA A 307 31.73 -12.20 12.16
N LEU A 308 32.44 -12.60 11.12
CA LEU A 308 32.00 -13.68 10.21
C LEU A 308 31.78 -15.00 10.97
N ARG A 309 32.67 -15.35 11.90
CA ARG A 309 32.49 -16.53 12.75
C ARG A 309 31.22 -16.43 13.57
N GLU A 310 30.95 -15.31 14.20
CA GLU A 310 29.73 -15.13 15.01
C GLU A 310 28.46 -15.18 14.15
N ARG A 311 28.44 -14.60 12.94
CA ARG A 311 27.33 -14.73 12.00
C ARG A 311 27.05 -16.18 11.65
N VAL A 312 28.10 -16.99 11.39
CA VAL A 312 27.97 -18.43 11.12
C VAL A 312 27.48 -19.19 12.36
N LEU A 313 27.95 -18.83 13.56
CA LEU A 313 27.46 -19.43 14.81
C LEU A 313 26.00 -19.09 15.06
N ASP A 314 25.58 -17.87 14.73
CA ASP A 314 24.18 -17.45 14.85
C ASP A 314 23.25 -18.29 13.96
N VAL A 315 23.66 -18.55 12.72
CA VAL A 315 22.93 -19.49 11.84
C VAL A 315 22.79 -20.86 12.46
N LEU A 316 23.89 -21.41 13.03
CA LEU A 316 23.84 -22.71 13.69
C LEU A 316 22.84 -22.72 14.85
N ARG A 317 22.88 -21.68 15.71
CA ARG A 317 21.98 -21.55 16.87
C ARG A 317 20.52 -21.42 16.44
N ARG A 318 20.22 -20.59 15.42
CA ARG A 318 18.86 -20.43 14.86
C ARG A 318 18.28 -21.70 14.29
N HIS A 319 19.14 -22.66 13.90
CA HIS A 319 18.73 -23.96 13.40
C HIS A 319 18.79 -25.08 14.47
N GLY A 320 18.92 -24.71 15.74
CA GLY A 320 18.91 -25.66 16.86
C GLY A 320 20.25 -26.30 17.18
N PHE A 321 21.34 -25.88 16.55
CA PHE A 321 22.69 -26.38 16.86
C PHE A 321 23.37 -25.54 17.93
N HIS A 322 22.82 -25.55 19.12
CA HIS A 322 23.23 -24.69 20.23
C HIS A 322 24.72 -24.88 20.61
N HIS A 323 25.24 -26.11 20.58
CA HIS A 323 26.64 -26.46 20.86
C HIS A 323 27.53 -26.45 19.61
N GLY A 324 27.02 -25.94 18.48
CA GLY A 324 27.74 -25.85 17.22
C GLY A 324 29.01 -24.99 17.36
N ARG A 325 30.04 -25.38 16.65
CA ARG A 325 31.30 -24.63 16.59
C ARG A 325 31.58 -24.21 15.15
N ALA A 326 32.08 -23.01 14.99
CA ALA A 326 32.53 -22.49 13.70
C ALA A 326 33.91 -21.87 13.82
N SER A 327 34.69 -21.95 12.79
CA SER A 327 35.95 -21.22 12.66
C SER A 327 36.05 -20.65 11.26
N VAL A 328 36.43 -19.39 11.16
CA VAL A 328 36.73 -18.72 9.89
C VAL A 328 38.20 -18.36 9.89
N ARG A 329 38.92 -18.86 8.90
CA ARG A 329 40.39 -18.73 8.80
C ARG A 329 40.80 -18.34 7.41
N ARG A 330 41.81 -17.46 7.32
CA ARG A 330 42.53 -17.17 6.09
C ARG A 330 43.68 -18.15 5.95
N LEU A 331 43.72 -18.91 4.86
CA LEU A 331 44.82 -19.79 4.49
C LEU A 331 45.53 -19.23 3.26
N ARG A 332 46.83 -19.47 3.16
CA ARG A 332 47.61 -19.12 1.97
C ARG A 332 47.22 -20.09 0.84
N GLY A 333 46.90 -19.56 -0.33
CA GLY A 333 46.62 -20.38 -1.50
C GLY A 333 47.89 -21.08 -2.08
N GLU A 334 47.68 -22.09 -2.91
CA GLU A 334 48.77 -22.83 -3.53
C GLU A 334 49.52 -21.99 -4.58
N ALA A 335 48.81 -21.13 -5.29
CA ALA A 335 49.39 -20.22 -6.29
C ALA A 335 49.71 -18.84 -5.68
N PRO A 336 50.81 -18.18 -6.19
CA PRO A 336 51.10 -16.82 -5.76
C PRO A 336 49.95 -15.88 -6.04
N GLY A 337 49.55 -15.04 -5.02
CA GLY A 337 48.46 -14.09 -5.14
C GLY A 337 47.08 -14.70 -4.91
N THR A 338 47.00 -15.95 -4.44
CA THR A 338 45.74 -16.60 -4.03
C THR A 338 45.67 -16.84 -2.53
N ALA A 339 44.45 -16.87 -1.99
CA ALA A 339 44.16 -17.25 -0.63
C ALA A 339 42.88 -18.07 -0.53
N THR A 340 42.73 -18.82 0.54
CA THR A 340 41.50 -19.55 0.81
C THR A 340 40.88 -19.03 2.10
N LEU A 341 39.57 -18.66 2.03
CA LEU A 341 38.76 -18.42 3.19
C LEU A 341 38.09 -19.74 3.61
N LEU A 342 38.66 -20.38 4.61
CA LEU A 342 38.15 -21.62 5.14
C LEU A 342 37.12 -21.32 6.23
N VAL A 343 35.88 -21.70 6.00
CA VAL A 343 34.76 -21.65 6.96
C VAL A 343 34.48 -23.10 7.36
N ALA A 344 35.02 -23.48 8.50
CA ALA A 344 34.84 -24.86 8.99
C ALA A 344 33.80 -24.88 10.12
N LEU A 345 32.76 -25.67 9.92
CA LEU A 345 31.66 -25.86 10.86
C LEU A 345 31.71 -27.25 11.48
N ARG A 346 31.23 -27.32 12.71
CA ARG A 346 30.90 -28.56 13.39
C ARG A 346 29.57 -28.35 14.08
N PRO A 347 28.44 -28.60 13.38
CA PRO A 347 27.11 -28.36 13.93
C PRO A 347 26.85 -29.12 15.23
N GLY A 348 27.38 -30.35 15.32
CA GLY A 348 27.08 -31.21 16.47
C GLY A 348 25.67 -31.79 16.40
N THR A 349 25.12 -32.17 17.56
CA THR A 349 23.77 -32.67 17.68
C THR A 349 22.77 -31.50 17.68
N GLN A 350 21.71 -31.59 16.89
CA GLN A 350 20.60 -30.64 16.90
C GLN A 350 19.82 -30.85 18.21
N LEU A 351 19.75 -29.80 19.01
CA LEU A 351 19.01 -29.83 20.26
C LEU A 351 17.62 -29.30 20.02
N ARG A 352 16.61 -30.03 20.48
CA ARG A 352 15.19 -29.66 20.39
C ARG A 352 14.64 -29.33 21.76
N VAL A 353 13.98 -28.16 21.87
CA VAL A 353 13.19 -27.82 23.05
C VAL A 353 11.90 -28.65 23.01
N VAL A 354 11.77 -29.58 23.93
CA VAL A 354 10.62 -30.51 24.03
C VAL A 354 9.58 -30.04 25.06
N GLY A 355 9.86 -28.98 25.79
CA GLY A 355 8.94 -28.43 26.78
C GLY A 355 9.44 -27.12 27.38
N MET A 356 8.53 -26.41 28.01
CA MET A 356 8.80 -25.18 28.76
C MET A 356 8.28 -25.36 30.18
N SER A 357 9.03 -24.88 31.15
CA SER A 357 8.69 -24.95 32.57
C SER A 357 8.80 -23.57 33.19
N PHE A 358 7.81 -23.20 34.00
CA PHE A 358 7.71 -21.90 34.65
C PHE A 358 7.63 -22.11 36.17
N PRO A 359 8.72 -22.52 36.83
CA PRO A 359 8.69 -22.77 38.25
C PRO A 359 8.40 -21.47 39.02
N GLY A 360 7.48 -21.55 40.01
CA GLY A 360 7.02 -20.41 40.78
C GLY A 360 5.79 -19.68 40.20
N ALA A 361 5.42 -19.93 38.95
CA ALA A 361 4.17 -19.40 38.39
C ALA A 361 2.96 -20.11 39.01
N SER A 362 2.05 -19.36 39.59
CA SER A 362 0.82 -19.84 40.22
C SER A 362 -0.44 -19.19 39.69
N HIS A 363 -0.36 -17.97 39.22
CA HIS A 363 -1.49 -17.21 38.67
C HIS A 363 -1.84 -17.65 37.27
N PHE A 364 -0.88 -17.69 36.38
CA PHE A 364 -1.10 -18.14 35.01
C PHE A 364 -0.81 -19.61 34.85
N THR A 365 -1.59 -20.29 34.00
CA THR A 365 -1.31 -21.68 33.63
C THR A 365 -0.04 -21.76 32.79
N HIS A 366 0.69 -22.86 32.92
CA HIS A 366 1.91 -23.10 32.14
C HIS A 366 1.61 -23.08 30.61
N ASP A 367 0.41 -23.50 30.17
CA ASP A 367 0.00 -23.48 28.78
C ASP A 367 -0.21 -22.03 28.28
N TYR A 368 -0.78 -21.18 29.11
CA TYR A 368 -0.91 -19.74 28.77
C TYR A 368 0.46 -19.08 28.63
N LEU A 369 1.35 -19.24 29.62
CA LEU A 369 2.69 -18.68 29.57
C LEU A 369 3.51 -19.22 28.39
N ARG A 370 3.34 -20.51 28.07
CA ARG A 370 3.95 -21.11 26.89
C ARG A 370 3.43 -20.43 25.60
N GLY A 371 2.12 -20.15 25.53
CA GLY A 371 1.52 -19.43 24.41
C GLY A 371 2.12 -18.04 24.22
N GLN A 372 2.34 -17.31 25.31
CA GLN A 372 2.98 -15.98 25.28
C GLN A 372 4.46 -16.06 24.81
N VAL A 373 5.21 -17.03 25.28
CA VAL A 373 6.59 -17.26 24.79
C VAL A 373 6.57 -17.61 23.31
N MET A 374 5.66 -18.50 22.89
CA MET A 374 5.56 -18.94 21.49
C MET A 374 5.20 -17.79 20.55
N SER A 375 4.36 -16.82 20.95
CA SER A 375 4.06 -15.64 20.14
C SER A 375 5.32 -14.83 19.82
N VAL A 376 6.17 -14.58 20.82
CA VAL A 376 7.45 -13.87 20.64
C VAL A 376 8.41 -14.64 19.75
N LEU A 377 8.52 -15.96 19.95
CA LEU A 377 9.41 -16.81 19.15
C LEU A 377 8.96 -16.84 17.66
N ALA A 378 7.66 -16.84 17.41
CA ALA A 378 7.09 -16.91 16.06
C ALA A 378 7.30 -15.60 15.26
N GLU A 379 7.40 -14.44 15.91
CA GLU A 379 7.63 -13.17 15.25
C GLU A 379 9.02 -13.06 14.61
N ASP A 380 10.06 -13.55 15.26
CA ASP A 380 11.45 -13.37 14.85
C ASP A 380 12.17 -14.61 14.35
N LEU A 381 11.63 -15.78 14.63
CA LEU A 381 11.95 -17.00 13.91
C LEU A 381 10.79 -17.27 12.95
N PRO A 382 10.75 -16.61 11.80
CA PRO A 382 9.67 -16.81 10.86
C PRO A 382 9.63 -18.31 10.57
N ASP A 383 8.43 -18.86 10.62
CA ASP A 383 8.19 -20.21 10.14
C ASP A 383 8.75 -20.27 8.71
N THR A 384 9.94 -20.85 8.57
CA THR A 384 10.64 -20.92 7.28
C THR A 384 9.83 -21.68 6.22
N ARG A 385 8.71 -22.24 6.63
CA ARG A 385 7.71 -22.85 5.77
C ARG A 385 6.92 -21.85 4.93
N LEU A 386 6.91 -20.56 5.24
CA LEU A 386 5.93 -19.68 4.65
C LEU A 386 6.40 -18.44 3.87
N PHE A 387 7.55 -17.79 4.16
CA PHE A 387 7.91 -16.56 3.44
C PHE A 387 9.41 -16.30 3.33
N THR A 388 9.90 -16.10 2.10
CA THR A 388 11.05 -15.22 1.88
C THR A 388 10.49 -13.85 1.53
N PRO A 389 10.81 -12.77 2.24
CA PRO A 389 10.38 -11.44 1.85
C PRO A 389 10.92 -11.11 0.46
N VAL A 390 10.05 -10.68 -0.45
CA VAL A 390 10.49 -9.99 -1.67
C VAL A 390 11.21 -8.74 -1.19
N ASP A 391 12.46 -8.53 -1.63
CA ASP A 391 13.17 -7.32 -1.28
C ASP A 391 12.36 -6.08 -1.67
N SER A 392 12.50 -5.01 -0.91
CA SER A 392 11.70 -3.79 -1.11
C SER A 392 11.87 -3.19 -2.50
N GLN A 393 13.04 -3.33 -3.13
CA GLN A 393 13.30 -2.82 -4.47
C GLN A 393 12.56 -3.62 -5.55
N THR A 394 12.46 -4.94 -5.38
CA THR A 394 11.69 -5.80 -6.29
C THR A 394 10.21 -5.58 -6.11
N ALA A 395 9.74 -5.39 -4.87
CA ALA A 395 8.35 -5.06 -4.58
C ALA A 395 7.94 -3.70 -5.18
N ASP A 396 8.81 -2.69 -5.10
CA ASP A 396 8.58 -1.37 -5.69
C ASP A 396 8.55 -1.41 -7.23
N ARG A 397 9.47 -2.16 -7.85
CA ARG A 397 9.50 -2.33 -9.32
C ARG A 397 8.26 -3.03 -9.86
N LEU A 398 7.64 -3.89 -9.07
CA LEU A 398 6.43 -4.62 -9.43
C LEU A 398 5.14 -3.89 -9.00
N GLY A 399 5.25 -2.68 -8.41
CA GLY A 399 4.09 -1.91 -7.94
C GLY A 399 3.34 -2.57 -6.76
N LEU A 400 4.03 -3.41 -6.00
CA LEU A 400 3.47 -4.23 -4.93
C LEU A 400 3.75 -3.66 -3.53
N SER A 401 4.23 -2.43 -3.44
CA SER A 401 4.48 -1.72 -2.19
C SER A 401 3.26 -1.77 -1.28
N GLY A 402 3.42 -2.39 -0.13
CA GLY A 402 2.35 -2.56 0.86
C GLY A 402 1.59 -3.89 0.83
N ARG A 403 2.00 -4.86 0.00
CA ARG A 403 1.45 -6.23 0.02
C ARG A 403 2.55 -7.23 0.28
N ALA A 404 2.45 -7.98 1.37
CA ALA A 404 3.27 -9.17 1.59
C ALA A 404 2.90 -10.22 0.52
N MET A 405 3.84 -10.54 -0.37
CA MET A 405 3.66 -11.64 -1.32
C MET A 405 4.36 -12.91 -0.83
N PRO A 406 3.71 -14.08 -0.96
CA PRO A 406 4.34 -15.34 -0.61
C PRO A 406 5.53 -15.64 -1.53
N ALA A 407 6.65 -15.95 -0.94
CA ALA A 407 7.84 -16.29 -1.68
C ALA A 407 7.81 -17.74 -2.17
N ARG A 408 8.36 -17.93 -3.34
CA ARG A 408 8.56 -19.24 -3.94
C ARG A 408 9.51 -20.09 -3.08
N ARG A 409 9.02 -21.22 -2.61
CA ARG A 409 9.83 -22.24 -1.95
C ARG A 409 10.80 -22.83 -2.98
N ALA A 410 12.08 -22.86 -2.66
CA ALA A 410 13.02 -23.72 -3.38
C ALA A 410 12.63 -25.19 -3.07
N LEU A 411 12.55 -26.01 -4.10
CA LEU A 411 12.12 -27.41 -4.02
C LEU A 411 13.11 -28.36 -3.29
N SER A 412 14.19 -27.85 -2.73
CA SER A 412 15.09 -28.57 -1.83
C SER A 412 14.82 -28.11 -0.42
N ALA A 413 14.15 -28.93 0.37
CA ALA A 413 13.79 -28.62 1.74
C ALA A 413 15.04 -28.41 2.61
N PRO A 414 15.30 -27.16 3.08
CA PRO A 414 16.22 -26.97 4.19
C PRO A 414 15.65 -27.64 5.44
N LEU A 415 16.49 -27.89 6.42
CA LEU A 415 16.08 -28.42 7.71
C LEU A 415 14.97 -27.53 8.29
N GLU A 416 13.72 -27.96 8.18
CA GLU A 416 12.60 -27.24 8.77
C GLU A 416 12.67 -27.37 10.29
N VAL A 417 12.84 -26.26 10.97
CA VAL A 417 12.84 -26.20 12.42
C VAL A 417 11.61 -25.42 12.85
N ASP A 418 10.74 -26.07 13.62
CA ASP A 418 9.62 -25.40 14.27
C ASP A 418 10.20 -24.36 15.25
N PRO A 419 9.83 -23.07 15.18
CA PRO A 419 10.32 -22.02 16.08
C PRO A 419 10.22 -22.40 17.55
N GLY A 420 9.14 -23.06 17.94
CA GLY A 420 8.94 -23.53 19.31
C GLY A 420 9.87 -24.64 19.77
N THR A 421 10.61 -25.27 18.88
CA THR A 421 11.56 -26.34 19.19
C THR A 421 13.02 -25.89 19.16
N VAL A 422 13.29 -24.61 18.88
CA VAL A 422 14.63 -24.05 18.81
C VAL A 422 14.97 -23.32 20.10
N TRP A 423 16.16 -23.58 20.66
CA TRP A 423 16.74 -22.73 21.69
C TRP A 423 17.60 -21.64 21.04
N TYR A 424 17.08 -20.40 21.05
CA TYR A 424 17.82 -19.22 20.63
C TYR A 424 17.74 -18.16 21.75
N GLU A 425 18.80 -18.09 22.55
CA GLU A 425 18.86 -17.32 23.80
C GLU A 425 18.35 -15.87 23.67
N PRO A 426 18.73 -15.08 22.62
CA PRO A 426 18.25 -13.71 22.50
C PRO A 426 16.71 -13.60 22.40
N LEU A 427 16.04 -14.55 21.77
CA LEU A 427 14.58 -14.54 21.66
C LEU A 427 13.92 -14.98 22.97
N TYR A 428 14.49 -15.95 23.65
CA TYR A 428 13.99 -16.33 24.97
C TYR A 428 14.16 -15.21 25.99
N GLN A 429 15.21 -14.39 25.86
CA GLN A 429 15.37 -13.22 26.71
C GLN A 429 14.27 -12.17 26.45
N ARG A 430 13.93 -11.90 25.19
CA ARG A 430 12.78 -11.03 24.86
C ARG A 430 11.44 -11.64 25.33
N ALA A 431 11.29 -12.95 25.24
CA ALA A 431 10.12 -13.62 25.77
C ALA A 431 10.02 -13.47 27.31
N VAL A 432 11.15 -13.46 28.02
CA VAL A 432 11.20 -13.17 29.47
C VAL A 432 10.73 -11.74 29.76
N GLU A 433 11.20 -10.76 28.99
CA GLU A 433 10.75 -9.36 29.08
C GLU A 433 9.24 -9.25 28.84
N HIS A 434 8.74 -9.88 27.76
CA HIS A 434 7.31 -9.93 27.47
C HIS A 434 6.48 -10.59 28.58
N LEU A 435 6.96 -11.67 29.16
CA LEU A 435 6.28 -12.29 30.32
C LEU A 435 6.24 -11.33 31.52
N GLY A 436 7.28 -10.51 31.74
CA GLY A 436 7.27 -9.45 32.75
C GLY A 436 6.11 -8.48 32.51
N GLU A 437 5.93 -8.01 31.26
CA GLU A 437 4.81 -7.14 30.87
C GLU A 437 3.43 -7.82 31.09
N VAL A 438 3.31 -9.12 30.80
CA VAL A 438 2.09 -9.90 31.03
C VAL A 438 1.75 -9.96 32.52
N TYR A 439 2.74 -10.15 33.41
CA TYR A 439 2.52 -10.14 34.84
C TYR A 439 2.18 -8.74 35.37
N ASP A 440 2.86 -7.70 34.85
CA ASP A 440 2.56 -6.29 35.19
C ASP A 440 1.12 -5.94 34.81
N ALA A 441 0.67 -6.32 33.60
CA ALA A 441 -0.72 -6.12 33.13
C ALA A 441 -1.75 -6.84 34.02
N ALA A 442 -1.38 -7.94 34.66
CA ALA A 442 -2.22 -8.68 35.60
C ALA A 442 -2.17 -8.13 37.04
N GLY A 443 -1.41 -7.07 37.27
CA GLY A 443 -1.28 -6.41 38.58
C GLY A 443 -0.12 -6.89 39.46
N TYR A 444 0.78 -7.71 38.96
CA TYR A 444 1.96 -8.20 39.68
C TYR A 444 3.17 -7.31 39.44
N LEU A 445 3.11 -6.05 39.92
CA LEU A 445 4.12 -5.02 39.66
C LEU A 445 5.52 -5.35 40.18
N SER A 446 5.65 -6.32 41.06
CA SER A 446 6.90 -6.79 41.63
C SER A 446 7.27 -8.19 41.14
N ALA A 447 6.64 -8.62 40.06
CA ALA A 447 6.97 -9.92 39.48
C ALA A 447 8.40 -9.89 38.91
N GLU A 448 9.19 -10.86 39.30
CA GLU A 448 10.49 -11.11 38.71
C GLU A 448 10.43 -12.34 37.85
N VAL A 449 10.55 -12.16 36.52
CA VAL A 449 10.70 -13.25 35.60
C VAL A 449 12.18 -13.44 35.35
N GLY A 450 12.70 -14.59 35.79
CA GLY A 450 14.14 -14.84 35.74
C GLY A 450 14.60 -15.12 34.30
N PRO A 451 15.92 -15.14 34.07
CA PRO A 451 16.48 -15.45 32.78
C PRO A 451 16.07 -16.86 32.36
N ALA A 452 15.71 -16.99 31.07
CA ALA A 452 15.46 -18.30 30.50
C ALA A 452 16.75 -19.13 30.50
N THR A 453 16.66 -20.36 30.93
CA THR A 453 17.77 -21.32 30.91
C THR A 453 17.38 -22.60 30.22
N LEU A 454 18.33 -23.19 29.51
CA LEU A 454 18.11 -24.47 28.87
C LEU A 454 18.63 -25.58 29.78
N ARG A 455 17.76 -26.52 30.14
CA ARG A 455 18.12 -27.71 30.89
C ARG A 455 18.11 -28.94 29.99
N ASP A 456 19.25 -29.53 29.74
CA ASP A 456 19.37 -30.76 28.97
C ASP A 456 18.66 -31.93 29.67
N VAL A 457 17.79 -32.62 28.94
CA VAL A 457 17.09 -33.86 29.41
C VAL A 457 17.44 -35.06 28.57
N GLY A 458 18.32 -34.88 27.59
CA GLY A 458 18.85 -35.92 26.72
C GLY A 458 19.92 -35.33 25.78
N PRO A 459 20.59 -36.16 24.97
CA PRO A 459 21.66 -35.68 24.09
C PRO A 459 21.20 -34.74 23.00
N ASP A 460 19.91 -34.76 22.68
CA ASP A 460 19.26 -34.00 21.61
C ASP A 460 18.01 -33.25 22.08
N ARG A 461 17.75 -33.23 23.41
CA ARG A 461 16.52 -32.69 23.98
C ARG A 461 16.82 -31.77 25.16
N GLY A 462 16.15 -30.66 25.20
CA GLY A 462 16.20 -29.71 26.29
C GLY A 462 14.83 -29.20 26.70
N VAL A 463 14.72 -28.71 27.94
CA VAL A 463 13.55 -28.02 28.47
C VAL A 463 13.96 -26.62 28.78
N ALA A 464 13.22 -25.64 28.24
CA ALA A 464 13.40 -24.25 28.59
C ALA A 464 12.79 -24.00 29.98
N VAL A 465 13.58 -23.44 30.89
CA VAL A 465 13.15 -23.14 32.26
C VAL A 465 13.19 -21.63 32.47
N ILE A 466 12.05 -21.05 32.78
CA ILE A 466 11.86 -19.63 33.04
C ILE A 466 11.27 -19.50 34.44
N PRO A 467 12.07 -19.27 35.46
CA PRO A 467 11.58 -19.14 36.84
C PRO A 467 10.81 -17.83 37.01
N VAL A 468 9.77 -17.84 37.82
CA VAL A 468 8.91 -16.70 38.08
C VAL A 468 8.75 -16.52 39.58
N VAL A 469 8.89 -15.30 40.06
CA VAL A 469 8.54 -14.89 41.43
C VAL A 469 7.45 -13.83 41.29
N GLU A 470 6.20 -14.19 41.53
CA GLU A 470 5.05 -13.34 41.21
C GLU A 470 4.92 -12.12 42.13
N GLY A 471 5.31 -12.24 43.39
CA GLY A 471 5.13 -11.17 44.38
C GLY A 471 3.65 -10.92 44.72
N PRO A 472 3.33 -9.84 45.46
CA PRO A 472 1.95 -9.48 45.79
C PRO A 472 1.22 -8.90 44.56
N ARG A 473 -0.06 -9.24 44.44
CA ARG A 473 -0.93 -8.68 43.41
C ARG A 473 -1.53 -7.36 43.84
N THR A 474 -1.26 -6.30 43.10
CA THR A 474 -1.76 -4.97 43.36
C THR A 474 -3.15 -4.77 42.75
N MET A 475 -4.13 -4.42 43.55
CA MET A 475 -5.50 -4.15 43.15
C MET A 475 -5.82 -2.66 43.25
N LEU A 476 -6.58 -2.13 42.31
CA LEU A 476 -7.02 -0.75 42.32
C LEU A 476 -8.07 -0.53 43.42
N ARG A 477 -7.71 0.25 44.44
CA ARG A 477 -8.57 0.55 45.60
C ARG A 477 -9.49 1.73 45.32
N SER A 478 -8.94 2.81 44.78
CA SER A 478 -9.70 4.04 44.49
C SER A 478 -9.13 4.81 43.30
N VAL A 479 -9.99 5.51 42.59
CA VAL A 479 -9.64 6.51 41.59
C VAL A 479 -10.30 7.81 41.98
N ALA A 480 -9.53 8.87 42.13
CA ALA A 480 -10.03 10.20 42.46
C ALA A 480 -9.71 11.16 41.31
N LEU A 481 -10.72 11.86 40.78
CA LEU A 481 -10.58 12.87 39.75
C LEU A 481 -10.70 14.28 40.33
N ARG A 482 -9.89 15.20 39.81
CA ARG A 482 -9.93 16.64 40.14
C ARG A 482 -9.73 17.47 38.88
N GLY A 483 -10.33 18.68 38.84
CA GLY A 483 -10.11 19.65 37.78
C GLY A 483 -11.00 19.52 36.56
N HIS A 484 -11.79 18.47 36.44
CA HIS A 484 -12.75 18.24 35.39
C HIS A 484 -14.00 19.13 35.56
N ARG A 485 -14.42 19.83 34.50
CA ARG A 485 -15.59 20.71 34.44
C ARG A 485 -16.42 20.51 33.18
N VAL A 486 -15.75 20.22 32.07
CA VAL A 486 -16.36 20.03 30.75
C VAL A 486 -16.99 18.66 30.63
N LEU A 487 -16.31 17.64 31.18
CA LEU A 487 -16.76 16.26 31.17
C LEU A 487 -17.13 15.81 32.57
N GLY A 488 -18.15 14.97 32.65
CA GLY A 488 -18.62 14.43 33.92
C GLY A 488 -17.67 13.32 34.41
N GLU A 489 -17.50 13.23 35.76
CA GLU A 489 -16.65 12.19 36.38
C GLU A 489 -17.04 10.78 35.93
N ARG A 490 -18.34 10.50 35.86
CA ARG A 490 -18.82 9.19 35.42
C ARG A 490 -18.41 8.87 33.95
N GLU A 491 -18.49 9.85 33.06
CA GLU A 491 -18.13 9.71 31.65
C GLU A 491 -16.60 9.41 31.53
N LEU A 492 -15.78 10.17 32.24
CA LEU A 492 -14.34 10.00 32.30
C LEU A 492 -13.92 8.64 32.84
N LEU A 493 -14.49 8.21 33.97
CA LEU A 493 -14.18 6.91 34.56
C LEU A 493 -14.65 5.73 33.70
N THR A 494 -15.78 5.89 32.99
CA THR A 494 -16.27 4.86 32.05
C THR A 494 -15.29 4.69 30.90
N GLU A 495 -14.80 5.80 30.34
CA GLU A 495 -13.83 5.74 29.23
C GLU A 495 -12.46 5.29 29.69
N ALA A 496 -12.05 5.69 30.90
CA ALA A 496 -10.79 5.24 31.50
C ALA A 496 -10.72 3.73 31.66
N ARG A 497 -11.88 3.05 31.85
CA ARG A 497 -11.96 1.62 32.17
C ARG A 497 -11.15 1.22 33.39
N LEU A 498 -11.01 2.15 34.33
CA LEU A 498 -10.36 1.90 35.61
C LEU A 498 -11.43 1.51 36.63
N THR A 499 -11.58 0.22 36.87
CA THR A 499 -12.61 -0.30 37.76
C THR A 499 -12.01 -0.63 39.12
N ARG A 500 -12.64 -0.15 40.18
CA ARG A 500 -12.23 -0.49 41.54
C ARG A 500 -12.31 -2.01 41.77
N GLY A 501 -11.25 -2.59 42.32
CA GLY A 501 -11.17 -4.02 42.58
C GLY A 501 -10.60 -4.82 41.41
N GLU A 502 -10.21 -4.19 40.30
CA GLU A 502 -9.45 -4.81 39.23
C GLU A 502 -7.93 -4.69 39.47
N PRO A 503 -7.11 -5.52 38.79
CA PRO A 503 -5.67 -5.41 38.87
C PRO A 503 -5.19 -4.04 38.41
N PHE A 504 -4.21 -3.49 39.11
CA PHE A 504 -3.57 -2.25 38.70
C PHE A 504 -2.34 -2.55 37.86
N SER A 505 -2.18 -1.90 36.71
CA SER A 505 -0.91 -1.86 35.96
C SER A 505 -0.61 -0.45 35.45
N TYR A 506 0.66 -0.14 35.27
CA TYR A 506 1.07 1.15 34.72
C TYR A 506 0.64 1.29 33.28
N LEU A 507 0.75 0.24 32.47
CA LEU A 507 0.28 0.22 31.09
C LEU A 507 -1.24 0.51 31.01
N GLY A 508 -2.04 -0.17 31.84
CA GLY A 508 -3.47 0.06 31.92
C GLY A 508 -3.83 1.49 32.34
N LEU A 509 -3.04 2.09 33.23
CA LEU A 509 -3.19 3.50 33.62
C LEU A 509 -2.85 4.43 32.44
N GLU A 510 -1.74 4.20 31.75
CA GLU A 510 -1.31 5.01 30.61
C GLU A 510 -2.35 4.97 29.46
N GLU A 511 -2.87 3.79 29.14
CA GLU A 511 -3.98 3.64 28.20
C GLU A 511 -5.26 4.36 28.66
N ALA A 512 -5.55 4.35 29.97
CA ALA A 512 -6.70 5.05 30.53
C ALA A 512 -6.55 6.57 30.37
N LEU A 513 -5.34 7.10 30.66
CA LEU A 513 -5.02 8.52 30.48
C LEU A 513 -5.14 8.94 29.02
N GLU A 514 -4.66 8.13 28.08
CA GLU A 514 -4.77 8.42 26.65
C GLU A 514 -6.23 8.42 26.19
N ARG A 515 -7.03 7.42 26.57
CA ARG A 515 -8.47 7.39 26.26
C ARG A 515 -9.20 8.61 26.82
N MET A 516 -8.94 9.00 28.05
CA MET A 516 -9.52 10.20 28.65
C MET A 516 -9.06 11.48 27.93
N THR A 517 -7.79 11.57 27.58
CA THR A 517 -7.23 12.70 26.84
C THR A 517 -7.85 12.80 25.44
N GLU A 518 -8.03 11.67 24.75
CA GLU A 518 -8.70 11.64 23.44
C GLU A 518 -10.16 12.07 23.55
N LEU A 519 -10.87 11.72 24.65
CA LEU A 519 -12.23 12.20 24.88
C LEU A 519 -12.30 13.74 25.00
N TYR A 520 -11.31 14.35 25.66
CA TYR A 520 -11.17 15.80 25.72
C TYR A 520 -10.83 16.40 24.35
N ARG A 521 -9.92 15.77 23.59
CA ARG A 521 -9.58 16.20 22.23
C ARG A 521 -10.80 16.16 21.30
N GLU A 522 -11.65 15.13 21.42
CA GLU A 522 -12.90 15.04 20.66
C GLU A 522 -13.93 16.11 21.04
N ARG A 523 -13.80 16.72 22.21
CA ARG A 523 -14.57 17.90 22.61
C ARG A 523 -13.89 19.23 22.24
N GLY A 524 -12.80 19.19 21.49
CA GLY A 524 -12.02 20.34 21.05
C GLY A 524 -10.96 20.82 22.06
N HIS A 525 -10.79 20.17 23.19
CA HIS A 525 -9.79 20.51 24.21
C HIS A 525 -8.43 19.83 23.89
N LEU A 526 -7.79 20.22 22.79
CA LEU A 526 -6.56 19.60 22.28
C LEU A 526 -5.39 19.61 23.26
N PHE A 527 -5.34 20.60 24.12
CA PHE A 527 -4.25 20.82 25.09
C PHE A 527 -4.64 20.39 26.50
N ALA A 528 -5.67 19.56 26.64
CA ALA A 528 -5.99 18.95 27.90
C ALA A 528 -4.83 18.04 28.36
N GLN A 529 -4.49 18.12 29.62
CA GLN A 529 -3.46 17.30 30.26
C GLN A 529 -4.06 16.61 31.48
N ILE A 530 -3.70 15.36 31.65
CA ILE A 530 -4.15 14.57 32.80
C ILE A 530 -2.89 13.99 33.45
N ASP A 531 -2.59 14.51 34.64
CA ASP A 531 -1.49 14.03 35.45
C ASP A 531 -2.00 12.98 36.44
N SER A 532 -1.22 11.92 36.67
CA SER A 532 -1.55 10.84 37.59
C SER A 532 -0.54 10.80 38.77
N ASP A 533 -1.06 10.59 39.99
CA ASP A 533 -0.32 10.29 41.18
C ASP A 533 -0.79 8.95 41.74
N VAL A 534 0.13 7.99 41.85
CA VAL A 534 -0.20 6.63 42.28
C VAL A 534 0.43 6.40 43.65
N ARG A 535 -0.38 6.00 44.63
CA ARG A 535 0.06 5.66 45.95
C ARG A 535 -0.25 4.23 46.31
N PHE A 536 0.74 3.51 46.77
CA PHE A 536 0.60 2.12 47.17
C PHE A 536 0.46 1.98 48.69
N SER A 537 -0.27 0.94 49.12
CA SER A 537 -0.25 0.50 50.49
C SER A 537 1.13 -0.08 50.86
N GLU A 538 1.43 -0.19 52.18
CA GLU A 538 2.72 -0.72 52.67
C GLU A 538 2.99 -2.15 52.15
N ASP A 539 1.94 -2.98 52.05
CA ASP A 539 1.98 -4.34 51.56
C ASP A 539 2.00 -4.45 50.02
N ARG A 540 1.90 -3.31 49.32
CA ARG A 540 1.77 -3.23 47.83
C ARG A 540 0.58 -3.99 47.22
N GLU A 541 -0.39 -4.41 48.02
CA GLU A 541 -1.59 -5.09 47.51
C GLU A 541 -2.64 -4.12 47.00
N ARG A 542 -2.54 -2.82 47.25
CA ARG A 542 -3.52 -1.80 46.86
C ARG A 542 -2.88 -0.57 46.27
N ALA A 543 -3.50 -0.04 45.20
CA ALA A 543 -3.15 1.23 44.59
C ALA A 543 -4.29 2.23 44.69
N ASP A 544 -4.00 3.46 45.07
CA ASP A 544 -4.88 4.62 44.95
C ASP A 544 -4.36 5.53 43.88
N VAL A 545 -5.19 5.84 42.89
CA VAL A 545 -4.85 6.69 41.75
C VAL A 545 -5.55 8.04 41.89
N ALA A 546 -4.80 9.11 41.90
CA ALA A 546 -5.33 10.47 41.87
C ALA A 546 -5.03 11.09 40.50
N LEU A 547 -6.06 11.48 39.77
CA LEU A 547 -5.97 12.08 38.43
C LEU A 547 -6.29 13.57 38.53
N ALA A 548 -5.36 14.41 38.07
CA ALA A 548 -5.52 15.85 38.00
C ALA A 548 -5.69 16.30 36.56
N VAL A 549 -6.87 16.76 36.21
CA VAL A 549 -7.22 17.22 34.86
C VAL A 549 -7.00 18.72 34.73
N THR A 550 -6.27 19.12 33.70
CA THR A 550 -6.10 20.50 33.27
C THR A 550 -6.72 20.64 31.88
N GLU A 551 -7.99 21.05 31.82
CA GLU A 551 -8.80 21.05 30.58
C GLU A 551 -8.38 22.08 29.56
N ARG A 552 -7.81 23.21 29.99
CA ARG A 552 -7.52 24.41 29.20
C ARG A 552 -8.78 24.92 28.48
N TYR A 553 -8.68 25.31 27.22
CA TYR A 553 -9.77 25.90 26.44
C TYR A 553 -10.04 25.10 25.17
N PRO A 554 -11.26 25.20 24.62
CA PRO A 554 -11.54 24.60 23.31
C PRO A 554 -10.78 25.34 22.21
N VAL A 555 -10.32 24.57 21.22
CA VAL A 555 -9.53 25.02 20.08
C VAL A 555 -10.43 24.99 18.84
N THR A 556 -10.43 26.07 18.09
CA THR A 556 -11.14 26.18 16.82
C THR A 556 -10.18 26.16 15.64
N VAL A 557 -10.68 25.72 14.50
CA VAL A 557 -9.98 25.74 13.21
C VAL A 557 -9.83 27.20 12.76
N GLY A 558 -8.62 27.59 12.44
CA GLY A 558 -8.29 28.88 11.81
C GLY A 558 -8.29 28.79 10.30
N GLU A 559 -7.33 29.47 9.66
CA GLU A 559 -7.12 29.39 8.22
C GLU A 559 -6.69 27.97 7.83
N ILE A 560 -7.25 27.43 6.74
CA ILE A 560 -6.83 26.14 6.18
C ILE A 560 -5.98 26.41 4.93
N ARG A 561 -4.75 25.95 4.94
CA ARG A 561 -3.80 26.08 3.83
C ARG A 561 -3.55 24.71 3.20
N VAL A 562 -3.66 24.66 1.89
CA VAL A 562 -3.41 23.43 1.11
C VAL A 562 -2.04 23.54 0.43
N GLN A 563 -1.24 22.49 0.58
CA GLN A 563 0.10 22.38 0.01
C GLN A 563 0.26 21.09 -0.80
N GLY A 564 1.12 21.11 -1.81
CA GLY A 564 1.45 19.92 -2.61
C GLY A 564 0.54 19.68 -3.81
N THR A 565 -0.49 20.50 -4.04
CA THR A 565 -1.30 20.46 -5.26
C THR A 565 -0.54 21.04 -6.44
N ARG A 566 -0.48 20.31 -7.55
CA ARG A 566 0.08 20.75 -8.84
C ARG A 566 -1.00 20.75 -9.94
N ASN A 567 -1.75 19.64 -10.01
CA ASN A 567 -2.78 19.41 -11.01
C ASN A 567 -4.19 19.46 -10.41
N THR A 568 -4.32 19.37 -9.08
CA THR A 568 -5.60 19.36 -8.37
C THR A 568 -5.98 20.77 -7.94
N SER A 569 -7.23 21.16 -8.16
CA SER A 569 -7.75 22.43 -7.66
C SER A 569 -7.73 22.46 -6.12
N THR A 570 -7.19 23.54 -5.57
CA THR A 570 -7.25 23.77 -4.12
C THR A 570 -8.70 23.83 -3.61
N GLY A 571 -9.61 24.34 -4.43
CA GLY A 571 -11.05 24.36 -4.13
C GLY A 571 -11.61 22.96 -3.90
N LEU A 572 -11.28 21.99 -4.78
CA LEU A 572 -11.72 20.61 -4.59
C LEU A 572 -11.23 20.02 -3.26
N VAL A 573 -9.96 20.30 -2.88
CA VAL A 573 -9.42 19.82 -1.61
C VAL A 573 -10.21 20.41 -0.44
N LEU A 574 -10.47 21.72 -0.47
CA LEU A 574 -11.21 22.41 0.58
C LEU A 574 -12.68 21.96 0.67
N ASP A 575 -13.33 21.75 -0.46
CA ASP A 575 -14.75 21.33 -0.53
C ASP A 575 -14.97 19.91 0.04
N VAL A 576 -13.95 19.06 -0.03
CA VAL A 576 -14.02 17.66 0.48
C VAL A 576 -13.79 17.61 1.99
N LEU A 577 -13.15 18.61 2.59
CA LEU A 577 -12.91 18.65 4.03
C LEU A 577 -14.21 18.69 4.84
N ARG A 578 -14.17 18.07 6.01
CA ARG A 578 -15.23 18.18 7.04
C ARG A 578 -14.94 19.27 8.07
N LEU A 579 -13.84 19.97 7.89
CA LEU A 579 -13.38 21.03 8.77
C LEU A 579 -13.46 22.36 8.04
N HIS A 580 -14.09 23.34 8.70
CA HIS A 580 -14.19 24.70 8.20
C HIS A 580 -13.62 25.70 9.23
N PRO A 581 -13.13 26.84 8.80
CA PRO A 581 -12.73 27.89 9.74
C PRO A 581 -13.84 28.23 10.73
N GLY A 582 -13.51 28.19 12.04
CA GLY A 582 -14.45 28.40 13.13
C GLY A 582 -15.02 27.14 13.78
N ASP A 583 -14.91 25.96 13.12
CA ASP A 583 -15.31 24.68 13.70
C ASP A 583 -14.41 24.29 14.87
N LEU A 584 -14.93 23.49 15.79
CA LEU A 584 -14.09 22.86 16.82
C LEU A 584 -13.12 21.88 16.16
N LEU A 585 -11.83 22.01 16.49
CA LEU A 585 -10.81 21.10 15.98
C LEU A 585 -10.89 19.77 16.72
N ARG A 586 -11.44 18.76 16.04
CA ARG A 586 -11.65 17.39 16.56
C ARG A 586 -10.81 16.40 15.78
N PRO A 587 -10.09 15.48 16.43
CA PRO A 587 -9.31 14.45 15.74
C PRO A 587 -10.14 13.57 14.80
N SER A 588 -11.38 13.25 15.16
CA SER A 588 -12.30 12.49 14.31
C SER A 588 -12.58 13.18 12.98
N LEU A 589 -12.82 14.49 12.99
CA LEU A 589 -13.06 15.28 11.77
C LEU A 589 -11.79 15.40 10.91
N VAL A 590 -10.61 15.45 11.54
CA VAL A 590 -9.33 15.43 10.83
C VAL A 590 -9.16 14.10 10.10
N ARG A 591 -9.34 12.97 10.78
CA ARG A 591 -9.26 11.63 10.19
C ARG A 591 -10.30 11.45 9.08
N GLU A 592 -11.56 11.80 9.31
CA GLU A 592 -12.61 11.73 8.30
C GLU A 592 -12.26 12.57 7.06
N SER A 593 -11.70 13.76 7.24
CA SER A 593 -11.27 14.61 6.13
C SER A 593 -10.11 13.98 5.35
N GLN A 594 -9.14 13.37 6.04
CA GLN A 594 -8.04 12.64 5.40
C GLN A 594 -8.56 11.45 4.59
N ASP A 595 -9.44 10.64 5.19
CA ASP A 595 -10.03 9.46 4.54
C ASP A 595 -10.83 9.85 3.29
N ARG A 596 -11.59 10.95 3.34
CA ARG A 596 -12.36 11.46 2.20
C ARG A 596 -11.45 11.93 1.06
N LEU A 597 -10.39 12.66 1.38
CA LEU A 597 -9.41 13.08 0.37
C LEU A 597 -8.69 11.87 -0.25
N MET A 598 -8.32 10.88 0.55
CA MET A 598 -7.72 9.63 0.06
C MET A 598 -8.69 8.83 -0.82
N ALA A 599 -9.99 8.84 -0.48
CA ALA A 599 -11.04 8.14 -1.23
C ALA A 599 -11.28 8.72 -2.63
N LEU A 600 -10.85 9.96 -2.91
CA LEU A 600 -10.86 10.51 -4.28
C LEU A 600 -9.92 9.75 -5.23
N GLY A 601 -8.91 9.04 -4.69
CA GLY A 601 -7.93 8.29 -5.48
C GLY A 601 -6.90 9.16 -6.22
N LEU A 602 -6.85 10.47 -5.91
CA LEU A 602 -5.95 11.46 -6.53
C LEU A 602 -4.61 11.58 -5.83
N PHE A 603 -4.52 11.16 -4.57
CA PHE A 603 -3.37 11.35 -3.72
C PHE A 603 -2.72 10.02 -3.31
N THR A 604 -1.40 10.02 -3.15
CA THR A 604 -0.63 8.93 -2.54
C THR A 604 -0.60 9.05 -1.03
N SER A 605 -0.58 10.30 -0.53
CA SER A 605 -0.67 10.60 0.90
C SER A 605 -1.42 11.91 1.12
N VAL A 606 -2.10 11.99 2.24
CA VAL A 606 -2.77 13.19 2.74
C VAL A 606 -2.46 13.32 4.22
N THR A 607 -1.95 14.48 4.62
CA THR A 607 -1.68 14.79 6.03
C THR A 607 -2.37 16.11 6.36
N ILE A 608 -3.16 16.14 7.42
CA ILE A 608 -3.78 17.34 7.96
C ILE A 608 -3.18 17.57 9.34
N ALA A 609 -2.45 18.63 9.51
CA ALA A 609 -1.79 18.98 10.77
C ALA A 609 -2.08 20.42 11.16
N ALA A 610 -2.15 20.66 12.46
CA ALA A 610 -2.18 22.03 12.96
C ALA A 610 -0.79 22.67 12.79
N GLN A 611 -0.75 23.91 12.43
CA GLN A 611 0.49 24.70 12.45
C GLN A 611 0.95 24.84 13.92
N ASP A 612 2.24 24.60 14.17
CA ASP A 612 2.83 24.68 15.52
C ASP A 612 2.01 23.90 16.58
N PRO A 613 1.89 22.55 16.45
CA PRO A 613 0.94 21.76 17.22
C PRO A 613 1.20 21.86 18.74
N GLU A 614 2.44 22.08 19.15
CA GLU A 614 2.84 22.18 20.56
C GLU A 614 2.49 23.53 21.23
N VAL A 615 2.19 24.54 20.44
CA VAL A 615 1.88 25.87 20.98
C VAL A 615 0.39 25.95 21.34
N PRO A 616 0.01 26.18 22.60
CA PRO A 616 -1.39 26.24 22.98
C PRO A 616 -2.02 27.58 22.58
N GLU A 617 -2.87 27.52 21.54
CA GLU A 617 -3.65 28.66 21.01
C GLU A 617 -5.12 28.27 20.88
N ARG A 618 -6.03 29.28 20.98
CA ARG A 618 -7.47 29.04 20.84
C ARG A 618 -7.92 28.81 19.41
N VAL A 619 -7.18 29.36 18.44
CA VAL A 619 -7.44 29.23 17.00
C VAL A 619 -6.21 28.64 16.36
N LYS A 620 -6.34 27.51 15.70
CA LYS A 620 -5.23 26.80 15.05
C LYS A 620 -5.39 26.82 13.54
N PRO A 621 -4.44 27.44 12.80
CA PRO A 621 -4.34 27.23 11.37
C PRO A 621 -4.05 25.77 11.07
N LEU A 622 -4.66 25.25 10.01
CA LEU A 622 -4.42 23.88 9.55
C LEU A 622 -3.64 23.88 8.24
N ILE A 623 -2.73 22.94 8.11
CA ILE A 623 -1.97 22.69 6.89
C ILE A 623 -2.41 21.34 6.36
N VAL A 624 -2.99 21.33 5.17
CA VAL A 624 -3.37 20.12 4.42
C VAL A 624 -2.27 19.88 3.39
N THR A 625 -1.41 18.90 3.66
CA THR A 625 -0.34 18.50 2.74
C THR A 625 -0.77 17.28 1.96
N VAL A 626 -0.76 17.39 0.63
CA VAL A 626 -1.11 16.30 -0.26
C VAL A 626 0.05 15.95 -1.19
N ALA A 627 0.22 14.66 -1.48
CA ALA A 627 1.10 14.18 -2.52
C ALA A 627 0.25 13.58 -3.64
N GLU A 628 0.28 14.18 -4.82
CA GLU A 628 -0.54 13.76 -5.95
C GLU A 628 -0.02 12.47 -6.58
N ARG A 629 -0.94 11.61 -7.00
CA ARG A 629 -0.62 10.46 -7.86
C ARG A 629 -0.30 10.93 -9.27
N PRO A 630 0.48 10.15 -10.04
CA PRO A 630 0.64 10.41 -11.46
C PRO A 630 -0.73 10.52 -12.15
N THR A 631 -0.90 11.55 -12.97
CA THR A 631 -2.16 11.81 -13.68
C THR A 631 -2.44 10.79 -14.76
N GLN A 632 -1.43 10.15 -15.29
CA GLN A 632 -1.52 9.16 -16.37
C GLN A 632 -0.98 7.82 -15.89
N TYR A 633 -1.64 6.75 -16.30
CA TYR A 633 -1.12 5.40 -16.15
C TYR A 633 -1.54 4.52 -17.32
N THR A 634 -0.72 3.53 -17.61
CA THR A 634 -1.02 2.48 -18.58
C THR A 634 -0.89 1.14 -17.88
N ASP A 635 -1.89 0.28 -18.06
CA ASP A 635 -1.89 -1.09 -17.56
C ASP A 635 -2.01 -2.07 -18.72
N LEU A 636 -1.22 -3.14 -18.69
CA LEU A 636 -1.24 -4.23 -19.66
C LEU A 636 -1.51 -5.53 -18.90
N SER A 637 -2.53 -6.24 -19.30
CA SER A 637 -2.89 -7.51 -18.68
C SER A 637 -3.10 -8.60 -19.73
N ALA A 638 -2.79 -9.84 -19.36
CA ALA A 638 -3.03 -11.01 -20.17
C ALA A 638 -3.59 -12.14 -19.30
N GLY A 639 -4.48 -12.94 -19.86
CA GLY A 639 -5.10 -14.07 -19.19
C GLY A 639 -5.45 -15.18 -20.15
N VAL A 640 -5.68 -16.38 -19.61
CA VAL A 640 -6.09 -17.55 -20.38
C VAL A 640 -7.11 -18.36 -19.59
N SER A 641 -8.15 -18.83 -20.25
CA SER A 641 -9.13 -19.73 -19.65
C SER A 641 -9.74 -20.67 -20.69
N THR A 642 -10.29 -21.81 -20.25
CA THR A 642 -10.94 -22.77 -21.14
C THR A 642 -12.23 -22.23 -21.79
N GLY A 643 -12.96 -21.35 -21.11
CA GLY A 643 -14.21 -20.79 -21.61
C GLY A 643 -14.03 -19.62 -22.58
N GLN A 644 -12.91 -18.91 -22.53
CA GLN A 644 -12.71 -17.62 -23.19
C GLN A 644 -11.40 -17.50 -23.98
N GLY A 645 -10.57 -18.55 -24.00
CA GLY A 645 -9.29 -18.55 -24.69
C GLY A 645 -8.24 -17.63 -24.08
N VAL A 646 -7.36 -17.10 -24.92
CA VAL A 646 -6.35 -16.09 -24.55
C VAL A 646 -6.95 -14.69 -24.65
N ARG A 647 -6.67 -13.87 -23.68
CA ARG A 647 -7.06 -12.46 -23.64
C ARG A 647 -5.87 -11.57 -23.37
N VAL A 648 -5.82 -10.46 -24.03
CA VAL A 648 -4.87 -9.38 -23.79
C VAL A 648 -5.66 -8.09 -23.67
N ALA A 649 -5.37 -7.32 -22.63
CA ALA A 649 -6.01 -6.01 -22.46
C ALA A 649 -4.96 -4.93 -22.23
N ALA A 650 -5.21 -3.76 -22.78
CA ALA A 650 -4.48 -2.54 -22.54
C ALA A 650 -5.44 -1.49 -22.02
N GLU A 651 -5.05 -0.81 -20.96
CA GLU A 651 -5.80 0.28 -20.35
C GLU A 651 -4.92 1.52 -20.26
N TYR A 652 -5.46 2.64 -20.70
CA TYR A 652 -4.86 3.95 -20.51
C TYR A 652 -5.85 4.82 -19.76
N ALA A 653 -5.39 5.47 -18.71
CA ALA A 653 -6.20 6.40 -17.95
C ALA A 653 -5.50 7.74 -17.72
N TYR A 654 -6.28 8.79 -17.88
CA TYR A 654 -5.94 10.13 -17.48
C TYR A 654 -6.81 10.52 -16.29
N ARG A 655 -6.18 10.66 -15.11
CA ARG A 655 -6.84 11.04 -13.85
C ARG A 655 -6.81 12.55 -13.68
N ASN A 656 -7.79 13.06 -12.96
CA ASN A 656 -7.83 14.45 -12.54
C ASN A 656 -7.90 15.47 -13.70
N LEU A 657 -8.74 15.18 -14.69
CA LEU A 657 -9.01 16.13 -15.76
C LEU A 657 -9.55 17.44 -15.19
N PHE A 658 -9.00 18.56 -15.63
CA PHE A 658 -9.33 19.93 -15.15
C PHE A 658 -9.10 20.18 -13.65
N GLY A 659 -8.44 19.29 -12.92
CA GLY A 659 -8.17 19.45 -11.50
C GLY A 659 -9.34 19.13 -10.54
N TYR A 660 -10.44 18.57 -11.06
CA TYR A 660 -11.65 18.25 -10.28
C TYR A 660 -11.87 16.75 -10.03
N GLY A 661 -10.83 15.95 -10.22
CA GLY A 661 -10.90 14.51 -9.98
C GLY A 661 -11.60 13.71 -11.08
N VAL A 662 -12.09 14.37 -12.13
CA VAL A 662 -12.69 13.67 -13.28
C VAL A 662 -11.63 12.83 -13.96
N SER A 663 -11.94 11.58 -14.29
CA SER A 663 -11.02 10.68 -14.99
C SER A 663 -11.61 10.20 -16.31
N VAL A 664 -10.74 10.04 -17.30
CA VAL A 664 -11.04 9.40 -18.57
C VAL A 664 -10.19 8.15 -18.67
N THR A 665 -10.84 7.01 -18.88
CA THR A 665 -10.17 5.73 -19.05
C THR A 665 -10.58 5.12 -20.37
N ALA A 666 -9.62 4.67 -21.16
CA ALA A 666 -9.85 3.89 -22.37
C ALA A 666 -9.24 2.50 -22.17
N ARG A 667 -10.06 1.47 -22.34
CA ARG A 667 -9.62 0.08 -22.23
C ARG A 667 -9.98 -0.66 -23.50
N ALA A 668 -9.02 -1.38 -24.05
CA ALA A 668 -9.19 -2.28 -25.16
C ALA A 668 -8.77 -3.69 -24.77
N GLN A 669 -9.65 -4.64 -24.94
CA GLN A 669 -9.39 -6.06 -24.69
C GLN A 669 -9.65 -6.83 -25.98
N LEU A 670 -8.71 -7.72 -26.32
CA LEU A 670 -8.81 -8.67 -27.42
C LEU A 670 -8.81 -10.08 -26.85
N GLY A 671 -9.72 -10.90 -27.31
CA GLY A 671 -9.85 -12.31 -26.97
C GLY A 671 -9.70 -13.19 -28.19
N TYR A 672 -9.11 -14.35 -28.02
CA TYR A 672 -9.03 -15.36 -29.06
C TYR A 672 -9.26 -16.74 -28.45
N GLN A 673 -10.39 -17.34 -28.82
CA GLN A 673 -10.72 -18.71 -28.42
C GLN A 673 -9.96 -19.72 -29.30
N PHE A 674 -9.16 -20.56 -28.65
CA PHE A 674 -8.36 -21.60 -29.33
C PHE A 674 -8.56 -22.99 -28.73
N PHE A 675 -9.16 -23.08 -27.57
CA PHE A 675 -9.44 -24.35 -26.89
C PHE A 675 -10.92 -24.66 -26.94
N PHE A 676 -11.29 -25.70 -27.69
CA PHE A 676 -12.66 -26.12 -27.89
C PHE A 676 -12.83 -27.54 -27.31
N GLN A 677 -13.77 -27.70 -26.40
CA GLN A 677 -14.21 -29.01 -25.92
C GLN A 677 -15.33 -29.61 -26.76
N ASP A 678 -15.84 -28.85 -27.72
CA ASP A 678 -16.93 -29.18 -28.62
C ASP A 678 -16.48 -28.97 -30.04
N THR A 679 -16.53 -30.06 -30.84
CA THR A 679 -16.11 -30.05 -32.25
C THR A 679 -17.03 -29.25 -33.15
N GLN A 680 -18.30 -29.08 -32.79
CA GLN A 680 -19.23 -28.23 -33.55
C GLN A 680 -18.92 -26.77 -33.36
N LEU A 681 -18.72 -26.35 -32.11
CA LEU A 681 -18.30 -25.00 -31.77
C LEU A 681 -16.97 -24.64 -32.44
N GLU A 682 -16.00 -25.57 -32.41
CA GLU A 682 -14.72 -25.42 -33.11
C GLU A 682 -14.92 -25.14 -34.60
N ARG A 683 -15.73 -25.94 -35.28
CA ARG A 683 -16.03 -25.75 -36.70
C ARG A 683 -16.70 -24.42 -36.98
N ASN A 684 -17.71 -24.05 -36.20
CA ASN A 684 -18.43 -22.79 -36.36
C ASN A 684 -17.51 -21.59 -36.22
N ILE A 685 -16.67 -21.54 -35.17
CA ILE A 685 -15.76 -20.43 -34.93
C ILE A 685 -14.61 -20.44 -35.93
N THR A 686 -14.05 -21.62 -36.26
CA THR A 686 -12.93 -21.70 -37.21
C THR A 686 -13.34 -21.37 -38.66
N ALA A 687 -14.61 -21.49 -39.00
CA ALA A 687 -15.15 -21.06 -40.31
C ALA A 687 -15.22 -19.52 -40.45
N LEU A 688 -15.21 -18.77 -39.36
CA LEU A 688 -15.27 -17.31 -39.38
C LEU A 688 -13.95 -16.70 -39.88
N SER A 689 -14.05 -15.48 -40.42
CA SER A 689 -12.85 -14.68 -40.74
C SER A 689 -12.03 -14.40 -39.44
N LEU A 690 -10.72 -14.14 -39.58
CA LEU A 690 -9.89 -13.81 -38.42
C LEU A 690 -10.43 -12.61 -37.65
N ALA A 691 -10.97 -11.61 -38.35
CA ALA A 691 -11.55 -10.41 -37.75
C ALA A 691 -12.81 -10.71 -36.91
N ASP A 692 -13.61 -11.70 -37.36
CA ASP A 692 -14.82 -12.12 -36.65
C ASP A 692 -14.54 -13.12 -35.52
N ARG A 693 -13.45 -13.88 -35.61
CA ARG A 693 -12.98 -14.74 -34.48
C ARG A 693 -12.45 -13.95 -33.31
N LEU A 694 -11.86 -12.77 -33.60
CA LEU A 694 -11.32 -11.92 -32.53
C LEU A 694 -12.47 -11.25 -31.78
N GLU A 695 -12.68 -11.73 -30.58
CA GLU A 695 -13.53 -11.05 -29.60
C GLU A 695 -12.85 -9.75 -29.18
N ARG A 696 -13.62 -8.70 -29.11
CA ARG A 696 -13.09 -7.39 -28.73
C ARG A 696 -14.05 -6.66 -27.82
N ARG A 697 -13.49 -6.04 -26.80
CA ARG A 697 -14.23 -5.17 -25.91
C ARG A 697 -13.46 -3.87 -25.75
N ILE A 698 -14.06 -2.79 -26.20
CA ILE A 698 -13.49 -1.45 -26.10
C ILE A 698 -14.43 -0.63 -25.24
N THR A 699 -13.91 -0.03 -24.19
CA THR A 699 -14.66 0.85 -23.30
C THR A 699 -13.94 2.17 -23.14
N ALA A 700 -14.70 3.27 -23.21
CA ALA A 700 -14.22 4.60 -22.87
C ALA A 700 -15.11 5.13 -21.73
N THR A 701 -14.52 5.35 -20.57
CA THR A 701 -15.22 5.74 -19.35
C THR A 701 -14.83 7.16 -18.97
N LEU A 702 -15.82 8.02 -18.79
CA LEU A 702 -15.69 9.30 -18.08
C LEU A 702 -16.25 9.09 -16.67
N ALA A 703 -15.41 9.21 -15.64
CA ALA A 703 -15.83 9.00 -14.26
C ALA A 703 -15.63 10.27 -13.41
N ILE A 704 -16.64 10.57 -12.62
CA ILE A 704 -16.68 11.67 -11.65
C ILE A 704 -16.68 11.03 -10.27
N PRO A 705 -15.60 11.16 -9.47
CA PRO A 705 -15.45 10.45 -8.21
C PRO A 705 -16.38 10.97 -7.11
N GLN A 706 -16.84 12.21 -7.23
CA GLN A 706 -17.80 12.83 -6.31
C GLN A 706 -18.73 13.74 -7.09
N LEU A 707 -20.02 13.54 -6.93
CA LEU A 707 -21.03 14.32 -7.64
C LEU A 707 -21.45 15.56 -6.83
N GLY A 708 -20.79 16.68 -7.06
CA GLY A 708 -21.03 17.93 -6.35
C GLY A 708 -20.83 17.78 -4.83
N SER A 709 -21.76 18.28 -4.05
CA SER A 709 -21.76 18.19 -2.57
C SER A 709 -22.30 16.86 -2.02
N LEU A 710 -22.66 15.91 -2.90
CA LEU A 710 -23.19 14.61 -2.47
C LEU A 710 -22.07 13.68 -2.06
N ASP A 711 -21.99 13.45 -0.75
CA ASP A 711 -21.01 12.55 -0.18
C ASP A 711 -21.21 11.10 -0.65
N ASN A 712 -20.11 10.44 -1.00
CA ASN A 712 -20.11 9.02 -1.38
C ASN A 712 -20.95 8.69 -2.63
N VAL A 713 -21.26 9.68 -3.48
CA VAL A 713 -21.94 9.49 -4.76
C VAL A 713 -20.95 9.69 -5.89
N ARG A 714 -20.82 8.66 -6.73
CA ARG A 714 -19.97 8.66 -7.94
C ARG A 714 -20.85 8.54 -9.17
N ALA A 715 -20.43 9.15 -10.27
CA ALA A 715 -21.11 8.97 -11.56
C ALA A 715 -20.11 8.55 -12.64
N SER A 716 -20.55 7.76 -13.60
CA SER A 716 -19.77 7.44 -14.79
C SER A 716 -20.65 7.44 -16.05
N LEU A 717 -20.02 7.79 -17.15
CA LEU A 717 -20.54 7.64 -18.51
C LEU A 717 -19.59 6.71 -19.26
N ASP A 718 -20.09 5.57 -19.67
CA ASP A 718 -19.33 4.56 -20.38
C ASP A 718 -19.81 4.44 -21.83
N LEU A 719 -18.89 4.51 -22.77
CA LEU A 719 -19.10 4.14 -24.18
C LEU A 719 -18.53 2.74 -24.34
N VAL A 720 -19.33 1.82 -24.83
CA VAL A 720 -19.00 0.39 -24.87
C VAL A 720 -19.17 -0.15 -26.27
N HIS A 721 -18.14 -0.80 -26.80
CA HIS A 721 -18.20 -1.62 -28.00
C HIS A 721 -17.77 -3.03 -27.65
N ILE A 722 -18.61 -4.02 -27.93
CA ILE A 722 -18.35 -5.44 -27.70
C ILE A 722 -18.62 -6.22 -28.97
N ARG A 723 -17.63 -7.01 -29.40
CA ARG A 723 -17.81 -8.10 -30.33
C ARG A 723 -17.52 -9.39 -29.60
N ASP A 724 -18.51 -10.24 -29.43
CA ASP A 724 -18.43 -11.49 -28.68
C ASP A 724 -18.98 -12.64 -29.52
N ASN A 725 -18.36 -13.81 -29.44
CA ASN A 725 -18.79 -15.00 -30.15
C ASN A 725 -19.35 -16.00 -29.14
N GLU A 726 -20.67 -15.93 -28.99
CA GLU A 726 -21.40 -16.89 -28.19
C GLU A 726 -21.47 -18.23 -28.90
N ARG A 727 -21.94 -19.26 -28.20
CA ARG A 727 -21.94 -20.62 -28.73
C ARG A 727 -22.64 -20.78 -30.10
N PHE A 728 -23.69 -20.02 -30.37
CA PHE A 728 -24.50 -20.15 -31.60
C PHE A 728 -24.80 -18.83 -32.31
N PHE A 729 -24.42 -17.70 -31.73
CA PHE A 729 -24.60 -16.39 -32.37
C PHE A 729 -23.39 -15.47 -32.07
N GLY A 730 -23.13 -14.58 -33.02
CA GLY A 730 -22.23 -13.47 -32.86
C GLY A 730 -22.99 -12.24 -32.41
N LEU A 731 -22.45 -11.52 -31.46
CA LEU A 731 -22.99 -10.27 -30.93
C LEU A 731 -22.06 -9.11 -31.28
N ASP A 732 -22.57 -8.08 -31.89
CA ASP A 732 -21.91 -6.79 -32.06
C ASP A 732 -22.72 -5.72 -31.33
N LYS A 733 -22.23 -5.28 -30.19
CA LYS A 733 -22.93 -4.37 -29.29
C LYS A 733 -22.23 -3.02 -29.24
N ASN A 734 -22.98 -1.95 -29.45
CA ASN A 734 -22.55 -0.59 -29.22
C ASN A 734 -23.49 0.05 -28.18
N GLY A 735 -22.96 0.55 -27.09
CA GLY A 735 -23.77 1.03 -25.97
C GLY A 735 -23.24 2.29 -25.30
N VAL A 736 -24.17 3.00 -24.70
CA VAL A 736 -23.89 4.12 -23.82
C VAL A 736 -24.52 3.80 -22.48
N VAL A 737 -23.72 3.78 -21.41
CA VAL A 737 -24.17 3.48 -20.05
C VAL A 737 -23.91 4.68 -19.15
N LEU A 738 -24.95 5.20 -18.52
CA LEU A 738 -24.85 6.19 -17.45
C LEU A 738 -25.07 5.48 -16.11
N SER A 739 -24.11 5.61 -15.21
CA SER A 739 -24.18 4.97 -13.89
C SER A 739 -24.00 5.97 -12.75
N VAL A 740 -24.77 5.79 -11.70
CA VAL A 740 -24.63 6.53 -10.43
C VAL A 740 -24.52 5.50 -9.32
N ILE A 741 -23.46 5.60 -8.53
CA ILE A 741 -23.16 4.70 -7.41
C ILE A 741 -23.15 5.51 -6.12
N TRP A 742 -24.01 5.14 -5.20
CA TRP A 742 -24.06 5.69 -3.86
C TRP A 742 -23.58 4.67 -2.83
N ARG A 743 -22.62 5.06 -2.00
CA ARG A 743 -22.04 4.22 -0.93
C ARG A 743 -22.28 4.88 0.44
N PRO A 744 -23.45 4.68 1.06
CA PRO A 744 -23.73 5.25 2.36
C PRO A 744 -22.80 4.75 3.46
N LEU A 745 -22.32 3.50 3.33
CA LEU A 745 -21.35 2.86 4.20
C LEU A 745 -20.25 2.19 3.35
N PRO A 746 -19.02 2.00 3.87
CA PRO A 746 -17.95 1.33 3.14
C PRO A 746 -18.33 -0.05 2.60
N ARG A 747 -19.20 -0.75 3.30
CA ARG A 747 -19.68 -2.12 3.01
C ARG A 747 -20.92 -2.17 2.14
N LEU A 748 -21.71 -1.10 2.08
CA LEU A 748 -23.03 -1.05 1.41
C LEU A 748 -22.96 -0.12 0.20
N SER A 749 -23.37 -0.61 -0.96
CA SER A 749 -23.47 0.19 -2.18
C SER A 749 -24.78 -0.01 -2.91
N PHE A 750 -25.28 1.07 -3.49
CA PHE A 750 -26.41 1.10 -4.42
C PHE A 750 -25.93 1.67 -5.74
N ALA A 751 -26.24 0.99 -6.84
CA ALA A 751 -25.92 1.44 -8.18
C ALA A 751 -27.17 1.52 -9.03
N LEU A 752 -27.42 2.67 -9.62
CA LEU A 752 -28.43 2.88 -10.65
C LEU A 752 -27.74 3.11 -11.98
N SER A 753 -28.06 2.31 -12.99
CA SER A 753 -27.53 2.49 -14.34
C SER A 753 -28.64 2.51 -15.37
N GLY A 754 -28.51 3.38 -16.36
CA GLY A 754 -29.33 3.43 -17.57
C GLY A 754 -28.43 3.12 -18.78
N GLU A 755 -28.85 2.20 -19.63
CA GLU A 755 -28.12 1.75 -20.79
C GLU A 755 -28.97 1.88 -22.05
N LEU A 756 -28.42 2.50 -23.09
CA LEU A 756 -28.95 2.50 -24.45
C LEU A 756 -27.96 1.73 -25.30
N GLU A 757 -28.41 0.65 -25.92
CA GLU A 757 -27.56 -0.22 -26.70
C GLU A 757 -28.16 -0.50 -28.10
N ASN A 758 -27.28 -0.63 -29.09
CA ASN A 758 -27.56 -1.18 -30.39
C ASN A 758 -26.88 -2.54 -30.49
N ASN A 759 -27.66 -3.59 -30.68
CA ASN A 759 -27.22 -4.97 -30.76
C ASN A 759 -27.38 -5.48 -32.20
N GLY A 760 -26.28 -5.81 -32.86
CA GLY A 760 -26.25 -6.60 -34.08
C GLY A 760 -26.08 -8.07 -33.74
N VAL A 761 -27.03 -8.90 -34.11
CA VAL A 761 -26.99 -10.34 -33.81
C VAL A 761 -27.00 -11.10 -35.14
N GLY A 762 -26.13 -12.10 -35.25
CA GLY A 762 -26.10 -13.00 -36.40
C GLY A 762 -25.78 -14.43 -35.98
N LEU A 763 -26.36 -15.42 -36.66
CA LEU A 763 -26.04 -16.82 -36.43
C LEU A 763 -24.59 -17.14 -36.83
N LEU A 764 -23.93 -18.03 -36.09
CA LEU A 764 -22.56 -18.46 -36.35
C LEU A 764 -22.56 -19.83 -37.08
N GLY A 765 -21.66 -19.95 -38.07
CA GLY A 765 -21.38 -21.20 -38.77
C GLY A 765 -22.39 -21.60 -39.85
N ASP A 766 -22.44 -22.91 -40.20
CA ASP A 766 -23.41 -23.44 -41.13
C ASP A 766 -24.75 -23.61 -40.42
N THR A 767 -25.69 -22.75 -40.80
CA THR A 767 -27.00 -22.64 -40.15
C THR A 767 -28.10 -23.44 -40.87
N GLN A 768 -27.78 -24.12 -41.99
CA GLN A 768 -28.80 -24.79 -42.78
C GLN A 768 -29.56 -25.86 -41.99
N ASP A 769 -28.84 -26.75 -41.32
CA ASP A 769 -29.46 -27.83 -40.51
C ASP A 769 -30.27 -27.26 -39.34
N PHE A 770 -29.79 -26.17 -38.74
CA PHE A 770 -30.51 -25.49 -37.66
C PHE A 770 -31.78 -24.80 -38.16
N GLU A 771 -31.71 -24.07 -39.29
CA GLU A 771 -32.86 -23.42 -39.90
C GLU A 771 -33.89 -24.42 -40.38
N GLU A 772 -33.46 -25.59 -40.94
CA GLU A 772 -34.34 -26.66 -41.33
C GLU A 772 -35.05 -27.25 -40.09
N PHE A 773 -34.32 -27.54 -39.04
CA PHE A 773 -34.90 -28.00 -37.76
C PHE A 773 -35.90 -26.99 -37.19
N ARG A 774 -35.54 -25.72 -37.13
CA ARG A 774 -36.38 -24.61 -36.64
C ARG A 774 -37.71 -24.53 -37.40
N ARG A 775 -37.69 -24.76 -38.72
CA ARG A 775 -38.90 -24.80 -39.56
C ARG A 775 -39.76 -26.05 -39.31
N MET A 776 -39.16 -27.14 -38.86
CA MET A 776 -39.88 -28.39 -38.59
C MET A 776 -40.49 -28.43 -37.17
N VAL A 777 -40.01 -27.59 -36.24
CA VAL A 777 -40.51 -27.55 -34.87
C VAL A 777 -41.98 -27.14 -34.84
N THR A 778 -42.80 -27.98 -34.23
CA THR A 778 -44.25 -27.77 -34.14
C THR A 778 -44.66 -27.17 -32.79
N ASP A 779 -43.91 -27.39 -31.73
CA ASP A 779 -44.21 -26.80 -30.44
C ASP A 779 -43.89 -25.30 -30.38
N PRO A 780 -44.88 -24.42 -30.10
CA PRO A 780 -44.68 -22.98 -30.11
C PRO A 780 -43.66 -22.50 -29.06
N ARG A 781 -43.47 -23.25 -27.97
CA ARG A 781 -42.52 -22.90 -26.92
C ARG A 781 -41.10 -23.10 -27.39
N LEU A 782 -40.82 -24.26 -28.01
CA LEU A 782 -39.49 -24.53 -28.55
C LEU A 782 -39.20 -23.61 -29.73
N ALA A 783 -40.18 -23.39 -30.63
CA ALA A 783 -40.06 -22.44 -31.74
C ALA A 783 -39.70 -21.02 -31.27
N ARG A 784 -40.29 -20.57 -30.13
CA ARG A 784 -39.99 -19.27 -29.54
C ARG A 784 -38.54 -19.19 -29.01
N VAL A 785 -38.07 -20.20 -28.27
CA VAL A 785 -36.70 -20.21 -27.70
C VAL A 785 -35.64 -20.36 -28.78
N LEU A 786 -35.92 -21.10 -29.86
CA LEU A 786 -35.00 -21.26 -30.97
C LEU A 786 -34.91 -20.04 -31.87
N ARG A 787 -35.77 -19.07 -31.70
CA ARG A 787 -35.74 -17.85 -32.49
C ARG A 787 -34.55 -16.99 -32.13
N VAL A 788 -33.77 -16.59 -33.11
CA VAL A 788 -32.65 -15.62 -32.96
C VAL A 788 -33.09 -14.32 -33.64
N PRO A 789 -33.02 -13.18 -32.95
CA PRO A 789 -33.35 -11.88 -33.52
C PRO A 789 -32.18 -11.38 -34.38
N GLU A 790 -32.03 -11.95 -35.59
CA GLU A 790 -30.99 -11.51 -36.51
C GLU A 790 -31.19 -10.06 -36.97
N GLY A 791 -30.08 -9.36 -37.20
CA GLY A 791 -30.07 -7.95 -37.56
C GLY A 791 -29.86 -7.01 -36.38
N ASN A 792 -30.20 -5.75 -36.54
CA ASN A 792 -29.95 -4.71 -35.57
C ASN A 792 -31.18 -4.42 -34.70
N SER A 793 -30.94 -4.20 -33.40
CA SER A 793 -32.00 -3.81 -32.48
C SER A 793 -31.49 -2.76 -31.48
N TRP A 794 -32.35 -1.78 -31.21
CA TRP A 794 -32.12 -0.79 -30.16
C TRP A 794 -32.87 -1.20 -28.90
N VAL A 795 -32.13 -1.30 -27.80
CA VAL A 795 -32.68 -1.70 -26.48
C VAL A 795 -32.30 -0.64 -25.47
N TYR A 796 -33.25 -0.27 -24.66
CA TYR A 796 -33.02 0.54 -23.45
C TYR A 796 -33.20 -0.32 -22.22
N SER A 797 -32.31 -0.15 -21.24
CA SER A 797 -32.49 -0.80 -19.94
C SER A 797 -32.10 0.12 -18.76
N THR A 798 -32.77 -0.09 -17.64
CA THR A 798 -32.44 0.53 -16.36
C THR A 798 -32.23 -0.56 -15.32
N ARG A 799 -31.11 -0.50 -14.62
CA ARG A 799 -30.76 -1.50 -13.59
C ARG A 799 -30.48 -0.81 -12.27
N LEU A 800 -31.11 -1.32 -11.22
CA LEU A 800 -30.81 -1.00 -9.82
C LEU A 800 -30.12 -2.21 -9.18
N THR A 801 -28.96 -1.98 -8.57
CA THR A 801 -28.21 -3.01 -7.85
C THR A 801 -27.94 -2.55 -6.44
N ALA A 802 -28.16 -3.42 -5.45
CA ALA A 802 -27.74 -3.24 -4.08
C ALA A 802 -26.75 -4.33 -3.70
N SER A 803 -25.63 -3.97 -3.07
CA SER A 803 -24.63 -4.94 -2.63
C SER A 803 -24.07 -4.62 -1.26
N LEU A 804 -23.82 -5.68 -0.50
CA LEU A 804 -23.22 -5.65 0.83
C LEU A 804 -22.00 -6.57 0.84
N ASP A 805 -20.83 -6.04 1.19
CA ASP A 805 -19.55 -6.77 1.21
C ASP A 805 -18.91 -6.70 2.60
N GLU A 806 -18.89 -7.84 3.28
CA GLU A 806 -18.33 -8.07 4.62
C GLU A 806 -17.16 -9.07 4.59
N ARG A 807 -16.58 -9.29 3.40
CA ARG A 807 -15.45 -10.19 3.25
C ARG A 807 -14.16 -9.56 3.77
N ASP A 808 -13.27 -10.38 4.33
CA ASP A 808 -11.93 -10.01 4.74
C ASP A 808 -11.04 -9.60 3.53
N SER A 809 -11.24 -10.24 2.37
CA SER A 809 -10.56 -9.93 1.12
C SER A 809 -11.53 -10.08 -0.06
N PRO A 810 -11.55 -9.12 -1.00
CA PRO A 810 -12.38 -9.27 -2.21
C PRO A 810 -11.81 -10.29 -3.21
N PHE A 811 -10.49 -10.61 -3.16
CA PHE A 811 -9.82 -11.48 -4.12
C PHE A 811 -9.67 -12.92 -3.62
N VAL A 812 -9.23 -13.11 -2.38
CA VAL A 812 -9.04 -14.42 -1.75
C VAL A 812 -9.74 -14.42 -0.40
N PRO A 813 -11.08 -14.44 -0.38
CA PRO A 813 -11.82 -14.39 0.86
C PRO A 813 -11.68 -15.70 1.65
N THR A 814 -11.41 -15.53 2.95
CA THR A 814 -11.33 -16.64 3.90
C THR A 814 -12.46 -16.58 4.93
N ARG A 815 -13.01 -15.37 5.18
CA ARG A 815 -14.05 -15.11 6.17
C ARG A 815 -15.01 -14.04 5.69
N GLY A 816 -16.27 -14.11 6.17
CA GLY A 816 -17.29 -13.10 5.92
C GLY A 816 -18.24 -13.49 4.81
N PHE A 817 -19.02 -12.53 4.34
CA PHE A 817 -20.00 -12.75 3.29
C PHE A 817 -20.10 -11.59 2.31
N TYR A 818 -20.62 -11.90 1.13
CA TYR A 818 -20.98 -10.93 0.10
C TYR A 818 -22.41 -11.23 -0.38
N GLY A 819 -23.23 -10.21 -0.45
CA GLY A 819 -24.58 -10.29 -1.00
C GLY A 819 -24.82 -9.21 -2.03
N SER A 820 -25.45 -9.58 -3.16
CA SER A 820 -25.87 -8.62 -4.20
C SER A 820 -27.22 -9.00 -4.76
N THR A 821 -28.10 -8.01 -4.92
CA THR A 821 -29.35 -8.16 -5.61
C THR A 821 -29.49 -7.09 -6.69
N SER A 822 -30.10 -7.45 -7.82
CA SER A 822 -30.34 -6.52 -8.92
C SER A 822 -31.73 -6.66 -9.50
N VAL A 823 -32.29 -5.53 -9.91
CA VAL A 823 -33.53 -5.45 -10.67
C VAL A 823 -33.24 -4.65 -11.93
N GLU A 824 -33.51 -5.21 -13.07
CA GLU A 824 -33.33 -4.58 -14.38
C GLU A 824 -34.64 -4.59 -15.14
N TRP A 825 -35.06 -3.44 -15.63
CA TRP A 825 -36.09 -3.32 -16.61
C TRP A 825 -35.46 -3.07 -17.98
N ALA A 826 -35.85 -3.84 -18.98
CA ALA A 826 -35.34 -3.71 -20.36
C ALA A 826 -36.50 -3.72 -21.36
N THR A 827 -36.42 -2.84 -22.38
CA THR A 827 -37.41 -2.73 -23.45
C THR A 827 -36.75 -2.47 -24.80
N THR A 828 -37.31 -3.06 -25.85
CA THR A 828 -36.91 -2.80 -27.22
C THR A 828 -37.51 -1.48 -27.70
N LEU A 829 -36.67 -0.60 -28.22
CA LEU A 829 -37.09 0.66 -28.84
C LEU A 829 -37.34 0.51 -30.35
N ALA A 830 -36.51 -0.24 -31.03
CA ALA A 830 -36.61 -0.51 -32.45
C ALA A 830 -35.91 -1.83 -32.80
N THR A 831 -36.45 -2.56 -33.75
CA THR A 831 -35.86 -3.80 -34.27
C THR A 831 -35.96 -3.81 -35.79
N GLU A 832 -34.94 -4.32 -36.42
CA GLU A 832 -34.94 -4.55 -37.88
C GLU A 832 -35.96 -5.64 -38.21
N ALA A 833 -36.83 -5.38 -39.20
CA ALA A 833 -37.87 -6.31 -39.59
C ALA A 833 -37.28 -7.54 -40.31
N GLN A 834 -37.60 -8.73 -39.80
CA GLN A 834 -37.25 -9.98 -40.48
C GLN A 834 -38.32 -10.35 -41.49
N PRO A 835 -37.92 -10.82 -42.68
CA PRO A 835 -38.91 -11.27 -43.68
C PRO A 835 -39.73 -12.45 -43.13
N MET A 836 -41.02 -12.38 -43.24
CA MET A 836 -42.00 -13.43 -42.87
C MET A 836 -42.15 -13.75 -41.38
N GLU A 837 -41.51 -13.02 -40.49
CA GLU A 837 -41.64 -13.19 -39.04
C GLU A 837 -42.22 -11.92 -38.39
N PRO A 838 -42.98 -12.05 -37.27
CA PRO A 838 -43.40 -10.90 -36.49
C PRO A 838 -42.17 -10.19 -35.89
N PRO A 839 -42.20 -8.87 -35.67
CA PRO A 839 -41.07 -8.16 -35.09
C PRO A 839 -40.66 -8.78 -33.77
N PHE A 840 -39.35 -8.92 -33.54
CA PHE A 840 -38.83 -9.35 -32.25
C PHE A 840 -38.86 -8.16 -31.27
N PHE A 841 -39.50 -8.32 -30.15
CA PHE A 841 -39.48 -7.30 -29.10
C PHE A 841 -39.33 -7.90 -27.72
N SER A 842 -38.75 -7.12 -26.84
CA SER A 842 -38.54 -7.46 -25.45
C SER A 842 -39.11 -6.35 -24.57
N ASN A 843 -39.85 -6.74 -23.55
CA ASN A 843 -40.23 -5.86 -22.43
C ASN A 843 -40.33 -6.73 -21.17
N PHE A 844 -39.32 -6.65 -20.32
CA PHE A 844 -39.23 -7.55 -19.17
C PHE A 844 -38.55 -6.91 -17.95
N LEU A 845 -38.77 -7.53 -16.78
CA LEU A 845 -38.01 -7.34 -15.57
C LEU A 845 -37.10 -8.54 -15.35
N LYS A 846 -35.80 -8.28 -15.19
CA LYS A 846 -34.79 -9.27 -14.85
C LYS A 846 -34.36 -9.07 -13.39
N LEU A 847 -34.51 -10.13 -12.59
CA LEU A 847 -34.14 -10.17 -11.18
C LEU A 847 -32.87 -11.01 -11.02
N GLY A 848 -31.95 -10.58 -10.20
CA GLY A 848 -30.72 -11.32 -9.89
C GLY A 848 -30.41 -11.30 -8.40
N LEU A 849 -29.94 -12.43 -7.87
CA LEU A 849 -29.46 -12.61 -6.51
C LEU A 849 -28.14 -13.36 -6.52
N THR A 850 -27.16 -12.88 -5.76
CA THR A 850 -25.89 -13.56 -5.49
C THR A 850 -25.57 -13.45 -4.03
N LEU A 851 -25.32 -14.59 -3.37
CA LEU A 851 -24.88 -14.67 -1.99
C LEU A 851 -23.65 -15.56 -1.92
N ASN A 852 -22.57 -15.07 -1.32
CA ASN A 852 -21.33 -15.81 -1.08
C ASN A 852 -21.02 -15.76 0.41
N GLY A 853 -20.66 -16.90 1.00
CA GLY A 853 -20.25 -17.00 2.41
C GLY A 853 -18.96 -17.78 2.56
N TYR A 854 -18.13 -17.37 3.51
CA TYR A 854 -16.82 -17.97 3.78
C TYR A 854 -16.64 -18.16 5.28
N VAL A 855 -16.32 -19.41 5.65
CA VAL A 855 -16.15 -19.81 7.06
C VAL A 855 -14.81 -20.54 7.19
N PRO A 856 -13.84 -20.00 7.95
CA PRO A 856 -12.61 -20.71 8.25
C PRO A 856 -12.84 -21.72 9.38
N ILE A 857 -12.30 -22.94 9.22
CA ILE A 857 -12.24 -23.98 10.24
C ILE A 857 -10.78 -24.42 10.35
N GLY A 858 -10.05 -23.85 11.29
CA GLY A 858 -8.60 -23.94 11.31
C GLY A 858 -8.02 -23.33 10.04
N ASP A 859 -7.17 -24.07 9.35
CA ASP A 859 -6.54 -23.66 8.10
C ASP A 859 -7.43 -23.92 6.85
N VAL A 860 -8.54 -24.62 7.01
CA VAL A 860 -9.49 -24.96 5.93
C VAL A 860 -10.55 -23.89 5.80
N VAL A 861 -10.87 -23.49 4.57
CA VAL A 861 -11.94 -22.54 4.29
C VAL A 861 -13.11 -23.25 3.61
N ILE A 862 -14.30 -23.12 4.17
CA ILE A 862 -15.55 -23.53 3.55
C ILE A 862 -16.13 -22.32 2.83
N ALA A 863 -16.26 -22.40 1.50
CA ALA A 863 -16.85 -21.38 0.65
C ALA A 863 -18.19 -21.86 0.09
N GLY A 864 -19.26 -21.11 0.35
CA GLY A 864 -20.57 -21.33 -0.19
C GLY A 864 -21.02 -20.21 -1.11
N GLN A 865 -21.69 -20.54 -2.22
CA GLN A 865 -22.29 -19.56 -3.12
C GLN A 865 -23.72 -20.00 -3.45
N LEU A 866 -24.65 -19.06 -3.40
CA LEU A 866 -26.01 -19.21 -3.92
C LEU A 866 -26.25 -18.12 -4.94
N ARG A 867 -26.63 -18.51 -6.17
CA ARG A 867 -27.02 -17.58 -7.23
C ARG A 867 -28.39 -17.98 -7.77
N GLY A 868 -29.16 -16.97 -8.11
CA GLY A 868 -30.45 -17.18 -8.75
C GLY A 868 -30.84 -15.97 -9.54
N GLY A 869 -31.65 -16.15 -10.56
CA GLY A 869 -32.19 -15.05 -11.34
C GLY A 869 -33.38 -15.49 -12.18
N GLY A 870 -34.27 -14.54 -12.40
CA GLY A 870 -35.49 -14.76 -13.17
C GLY A 870 -35.82 -13.57 -14.04
N ILE A 871 -36.46 -13.85 -15.20
CA ILE A 871 -36.93 -12.85 -16.13
C ILE A 871 -38.46 -12.98 -16.18
N VAL A 872 -39.14 -11.88 -15.98
CA VAL A 872 -40.61 -11.77 -16.03
C VAL A 872 -40.98 -10.86 -17.18
N HIS A 873 -41.66 -11.41 -18.22
CA HIS A 873 -42.14 -10.63 -19.35
C HIS A 873 -43.36 -9.81 -18.93
N LEU A 874 -43.35 -8.53 -19.29
CA LEU A 874 -44.42 -7.57 -18.93
C LEU A 874 -45.53 -7.49 -19.97
N GLU A 875 -45.29 -8.01 -21.18
CA GLU A 875 -46.23 -7.97 -22.29
C GLU A 875 -46.31 -9.34 -22.99
N ASP A 876 -47.51 -9.69 -23.47
CA ASP A 876 -47.70 -10.91 -24.23
C ASP A 876 -46.88 -10.87 -25.54
N GLY A 877 -46.18 -11.96 -25.84
CA GLY A 877 -45.30 -12.03 -27.02
C GLY A 877 -43.90 -11.42 -26.85
N SER A 878 -43.61 -10.80 -25.71
CA SER A 878 -42.25 -10.38 -25.36
C SER A 878 -41.32 -11.59 -25.27
N GLN A 879 -40.10 -11.44 -25.74
CA GLN A 879 -39.06 -12.47 -25.77
C GLN A 879 -37.74 -11.90 -25.20
N THR A 880 -36.91 -12.76 -24.61
CA THR A 880 -35.61 -12.34 -24.10
C THR A 880 -34.56 -12.40 -25.17
N TYR A 881 -33.78 -11.33 -25.37
CA TYR A 881 -32.60 -11.36 -26.25
C TYR A 881 -31.60 -12.43 -25.75
N PRO A 882 -30.99 -13.20 -26.68
CA PRO A 882 -30.09 -14.30 -26.33
C PRO A 882 -28.97 -13.90 -25.36
N ASN A 883 -28.36 -12.73 -25.54
CA ASN A 883 -27.31 -12.19 -24.67
C ASN A 883 -27.81 -11.78 -23.29
N ARG A 884 -29.11 -11.82 -23.02
CA ARG A 884 -29.69 -11.51 -21.71
C ARG A 884 -30.29 -12.72 -20.99
N GLN A 885 -30.35 -13.88 -21.65
CA GLN A 885 -30.73 -15.14 -21.05
C GLN A 885 -29.71 -15.65 -20.06
N TYR A 886 -30.08 -16.62 -19.25
CA TYR A 886 -29.19 -17.30 -18.33
C TYR A 886 -28.68 -18.61 -18.93
N PHE A 887 -27.36 -18.80 -18.92
CA PHE A 887 -26.70 -20.01 -19.38
C PHE A 887 -26.00 -20.70 -18.21
N LEU A 888 -25.97 -22.02 -18.21
CA LEU A 888 -25.28 -22.84 -17.23
C LEU A 888 -24.36 -23.86 -17.92
N GLY A 889 -23.27 -24.17 -17.20
CA GLY A 889 -22.13 -24.98 -17.61
C GLY A 889 -20.86 -24.15 -17.56
N GLY A 890 -19.75 -24.75 -17.25
CA GLY A 890 -18.44 -24.09 -17.20
C GLY A 890 -17.96 -23.74 -15.80
N VAL A 891 -16.78 -23.17 -15.75
CA VAL A 891 -16.01 -22.88 -14.53
C VAL A 891 -16.77 -21.99 -13.53
N ASP A 892 -17.57 -21.05 -14.03
CA ASP A 892 -18.28 -20.06 -13.22
C ASP A 892 -19.66 -20.53 -12.73
N THR A 893 -20.13 -21.69 -13.23
CA THR A 893 -21.45 -22.24 -12.90
C THR A 893 -21.38 -23.71 -12.50
N LEU A 894 -21.73 -24.65 -13.38
CA LEU A 894 -21.71 -26.10 -13.13
C LEU A 894 -20.46 -26.72 -13.74
N ARG A 895 -19.46 -27.03 -12.93
CA ARG A 895 -18.15 -27.51 -13.37
C ARG A 895 -18.12 -28.94 -13.94
N GLY A 896 -19.23 -29.66 -13.93
CA GLY A 896 -19.38 -30.94 -14.63
C GLY A 896 -19.77 -30.85 -16.11
N PHE A 897 -20.02 -29.64 -16.62
CA PHE A 897 -20.44 -29.35 -17.98
C PHE A 897 -19.46 -28.41 -18.67
N ASN A 898 -19.36 -28.49 -19.99
CA ASN A 898 -18.63 -27.49 -20.78
C ASN A 898 -19.32 -26.12 -20.70
N GLN A 899 -18.63 -25.09 -21.15
CA GLN A 899 -19.13 -23.73 -21.11
C GLN A 899 -20.49 -23.64 -21.82
N ASP A 900 -21.53 -23.14 -21.14
CA ASP A 900 -22.88 -22.89 -21.59
C ASP A 900 -23.56 -24.10 -22.29
N GLN A 901 -23.21 -25.32 -21.83
CA GLN A 901 -23.66 -26.55 -22.49
C GLN A 901 -25.02 -27.05 -21.99
N LEU A 902 -25.44 -26.70 -20.80
CA LEU A 902 -26.68 -27.23 -20.22
C LEU A 902 -27.91 -26.72 -21.00
N LEU A 903 -28.80 -27.58 -21.35
CA LEU A 903 -30.10 -27.23 -21.94
C LEU A 903 -31.12 -26.85 -20.85
N PRO A 904 -32.02 -25.88 -21.13
CA PRO A 904 -33.16 -25.62 -20.24
C PRO A 904 -33.95 -26.91 -19.99
N GLN A 905 -34.19 -27.23 -18.74
CA GLN A 905 -34.75 -28.53 -18.36
C GLN A 905 -36.16 -28.81 -18.95
N ASP A 906 -36.97 -27.77 -18.99
CA ASP A 906 -38.35 -27.82 -19.49
C ASP A 906 -38.44 -27.99 -21.03
N LEU A 907 -37.34 -27.79 -21.74
CA LEU A 907 -37.25 -27.95 -23.18
C LEU A 907 -36.45 -29.17 -23.62
N ALA A 908 -35.67 -29.78 -22.72
CA ALA A 908 -34.80 -30.90 -23.03
C ALA A 908 -35.58 -32.11 -23.64
N ASP A 909 -36.63 -32.55 -22.97
CA ASP A 909 -37.44 -33.68 -23.42
C ASP A 909 -38.23 -33.33 -24.67
N LEU A 910 -38.74 -32.09 -24.77
CA LEU A 910 -39.45 -31.59 -25.96
C LEU A 910 -38.54 -31.54 -27.19
N THR A 911 -37.31 -31.11 -27.02
CA THR A 911 -36.31 -31.09 -28.11
C THR A 911 -36.03 -32.54 -28.61
N LEU A 912 -35.90 -33.50 -27.70
CA LEU A 912 -35.74 -34.90 -28.06
C LEU A 912 -36.93 -35.44 -28.84
N GLN A 913 -38.16 -35.12 -28.40
CA GLN A 913 -39.35 -35.54 -29.05
C GLN A 913 -39.45 -34.99 -30.49
N GLU A 914 -39.24 -33.71 -30.67
CA GLU A 914 -39.27 -33.05 -31.99
C GLU A 914 -38.21 -33.63 -32.94
N ILE A 915 -36.97 -33.93 -32.44
CA ILE A 915 -35.93 -34.59 -33.24
C ILE A 915 -36.35 -36.01 -33.59
N ALA A 916 -36.97 -36.77 -32.68
CA ALA A 916 -37.44 -38.11 -32.95
C ALA A 916 -38.58 -38.14 -34.00
N GLU A 917 -39.50 -37.21 -33.91
CA GLU A 917 -40.59 -37.02 -34.89
C GLU A 917 -40.05 -36.64 -36.28
N ALA A 918 -39.08 -35.72 -36.36
CA ALA A 918 -38.41 -35.35 -37.61
C ALA A 918 -37.70 -36.58 -38.24
N ARG A 919 -37.01 -37.39 -37.42
CA ARG A 919 -36.40 -38.64 -37.91
C ARG A 919 -37.42 -39.68 -38.41
N ALA A 920 -38.53 -39.82 -37.71
CA ALA A 920 -39.61 -40.72 -38.12
C ALA A 920 -40.22 -40.31 -39.46
N MET A 921 -40.20 -39.02 -39.80
CA MET A 921 -40.61 -38.49 -41.10
C MET A 921 -39.55 -38.61 -42.20
N GLY A 922 -38.41 -39.28 -41.92
CA GLY A 922 -37.29 -39.41 -42.87
C GLY A 922 -36.46 -38.11 -43.01
N ARG A 923 -36.62 -37.18 -42.11
CA ARG A 923 -35.91 -35.90 -42.09
C ARG A 923 -34.99 -35.93 -40.85
N ASP A 924 -33.76 -36.43 -41.05
CA ASP A 924 -32.78 -36.36 -39.95
C ASP A 924 -32.11 -34.98 -39.96
N PRO A 925 -32.36 -34.14 -38.99
CA PRO A 925 -31.81 -32.78 -38.99
C PRO A 925 -30.30 -32.78 -38.78
N ASN A 926 -29.63 -33.95 -38.65
CA ASN A 926 -28.18 -34.08 -38.41
C ASN A 926 -27.66 -33.13 -37.31
N LEU A 927 -28.55 -32.75 -36.39
CA LEU A 927 -28.24 -31.82 -35.30
C LEU A 927 -27.68 -32.56 -34.07
N SER A 928 -26.59 -32.07 -33.57
CA SER A 928 -26.18 -32.40 -32.20
C SER A 928 -26.94 -31.53 -31.20
N PHE A 929 -27.21 -32.05 -29.99
CA PHE A 929 -27.82 -31.25 -28.93
C PHE A 929 -27.01 -29.97 -28.59
N ASN A 930 -25.70 -30.00 -28.86
CA ASN A 930 -24.83 -28.85 -28.70
C ASN A 930 -25.19 -27.70 -29.63
N SER A 931 -25.78 -27.99 -30.81
CA SER A 931 -26.25 -26.98 -31.78
C SER A 931 -27.57 -26.30 -31.35
N VAL A 932 -28.29 -26.91 -30.43
CA VAL A 932 -29.62 -26.47 -29.95
C VAL A 932 -29.57 -25.83 -28.59
N THR A 933 -28.40 -25.80 -27.95
CA THR A 933 -28.25 -25.21 -26.61
C THR A 933 -28.71 -23.76 -26.56
N ARG A 934 -29.57 -23.45 -25.64
CA ARG A 934 -30.18 -22.14 -25.42
C ARG A 934 -30.12 -21.75 -23.97
N GLY A 935 -30.22 -20.45 -23.69
CA GLY A 935 -30.39 -19.94 -22.36
C GLY A 935 -31.81 -20.09 -21.83
N GLY A 936 -31.99 -19.86 -20.56
CA GLY A 936 -33.30 -19.85 -19.89
C GLY A 936 -33.61 -18.48 -19.27
N ASP A 937 -34.86 -18.29 -18.93
CA ASP A 937 -35.37 -17.09 -18.26
C ASP A 937 -35.38 -17.24 -16.74
N LEU A 938 -35.12 -18.42 -16.21
CA LEU A 938 -34.93 -18.68 -14.78
C LEU A 938 -33.74 -19.59 -14.56
N PHE A 939 -32.95 -19.33 -13.52
CA PHE A 939 -31.91 -20.26 -13.06
C PHE A 939 -31.75 -20.24 -11.54
N VAL A 940 -31.26 -21.36 -11.00
CA VAL A 940 -30.81 -21.50 -9.63
C VAL A 940 -29.50 -22.26 -9.64
N LEU A 941 -28.53 -21.80 -8.85
CA LEU A 941 -27.21 -22.37 -8.72
C LEU A 941 -26.75 -22.29 -7.27
N ALA A 942 -26.39 -23.41 -6.69
CA ALA A 942 -25.71 -23.51 -5.39
C ALA A 942 -24.34 -24.15 -5.59
N ARG A 943 -23.30 -23.59 -5.01
CA ARG A 943 -21.93 -24.11 -5.05
C ARG A 943 -21.39 -24.20 -3.65
N LEU A 944 -20.71 -25.29 -3.36
CA LEU A 944 -19.98 -25.49 -2.11
C LEU A 944 -18.56 -25.92 -2.45
N GLU A 945 -17.59 -25.30 -1.82
CA GLU A 945 -16.19 -25.62 -2.02
C GLU A 945 -15.46 -25.65 -0.68
N VAL A 946 -14.71 -26.71 -0.43
CA VAL A 946 -13.82 -26.86 0.70
C VAL A 946 -12.40 -26.65 0.21
N ARG A 947 -11.73 -25.62 0.65
CA ARG A 947 -10.35 -25.25 0.29
C ARG A 947 -9.41 -25.70 1.38
N ILE A 948 -8.51 -26.60 1.02
CA ILE A 948 -7.55 -27.22 1.93
C ILE A 948 -6.16 -26.74 1.52
N PRO A 949 -5.46 -25.95 2.33
CA PRO A 949 -4.09 -25.56 2.04
C PRO A 949 -3.17 -26.76 2.17
N ILE A 950 -2.33 -27.01 1.16
CA ILE A 950 -1.32 -28.07 1.16
C ILE A 950 0.04 -27.49 1.52
N VAL A 951 0.40 -26.45 0.82
CA VAL A 951 1.55 -25.61 1.09
C VAL A 951 1.14 -24.17 0.76
N GLU A 952 1.95 -23.22 1.16
CA GLU A 952 1.67 -21.84 0.84
C GLU A 952 1.55 -21.62 -0.68
N GLY A 953 0.52 -20.88 -1.08
CA GLY A 953 0.21 -20.63 -2.48
C GLY A 953 -0.39 -21.82 -3.24
N LEU A 954 -0.54 -23.01 -2.63
CA LEU A 954 -1.17 -24.18 -3.23
C LEU A 954 -2.26 -24.76 -2.33
N GLN A 955 -3.48 -24.81 -2.85
CA GLN A 955 -4.64 -25.39 -2.17
C GLN A 955 -5.31 -26.45 -3.04
N ILE A 956 -5.89 -27.45 -2.41
CA ILE A 956 -6.86 -28.35 -3.05
C ILE A 956 -8.26 -27.85 -2.75
N GLY A 957 -9.06 -27.68 -3.80
CA GLY A 957 -10.50 -27.41 -3.70
C GLY A 957 -11.29 -28.70 -3.96
N LEU A 958 -12.10 -29.11 -3.00
CA LEU A 958 -13.13 -30.13 -3.21
C LEU A 958 -14.46 -29.41 -3.35
N PHE A 959 -15.21 -29.69 -4.40
CA PHE A 959 -16.42 -28.94 -4.66
C PHE A 959 -17.62 -29.81 -5.06
N SER A 960 -18.80 -29.24 -4.83
CA SER A 960 -20.06 -29.71 -5.35
C SER A 960 -20.88 -28.53 -5.83
N ASP A 961 -21.31 -28.58 -7.08
CA ASP A 961 -22.16 -27.55 -7.68
C ASP A 961 -23.51 -28.20 -8.03
N VAL A 962 -24.60 -27.49 -7.72
CA VAL A 962 -25.97 -27.95 -7.96
C VAL A 962 -26.75 -26.81 -8.58
N GLY A 963 -27.34 -27.04 -9.73
CA GLY A 963 -28.12 -25.99 -10.37
C GLY A 963 -28.89 -26.49 -11.60
N ASN A 964 -29.75 -25.61 -12.10
CA ASN A 964 -30.45 -25.81 -13.36
C ASN A 964 -31.04 -24.49 -13.85
N HIS A 965 -31.51 -24.46 -15.11
CA HIS A 965 -32.22 -23.33 -15.65
C HIS A 965 -33.44 -23.82 -16.47
N TRP A 966 -34.40 -22.92 -16.61
CA TRP A 966 -35.69 -23.17 -17.28
C TRP A 966 -35.97 -22.03 -18.25
N ALA A 967 -36.48 -22.38 -19.43
CA ALA A 967 -36.93 -21.40 -20.41
C ALA A 967 -38.20 -20.67 -19.97
N ASP A 968 -39.11 -21.39 -19.25
CA ASP A 968 -40.32 -20.84 -18.69
C ASP A 968 -40.25 -20.82 -17.16
N PRO A 969 -40.17 -19.64 -16.52
CA PRO A 969 -40.11 -19.53 -15.07
C PRO A 969 -41.23 -20.22 -14.30
N LEU A 970 -42.42 -20.37 -14.94
CA LEU A 970 -43.56 -21.04 -14.35
C LEU A 970 -43.43 -22.57 -14.28
N ARG A 971 -42.42 -23.13 -14.97
CA ARG A 971 -42.09 -24.56 -14.98
C ARG A 971 -40.94 -24.94 -14.06
N PHE A 972 -40.65 -24.08 -13.14
CA PHE A 972 -39.63 -24.35 -12.13
C PHE A 972 -39.90 -25.64 -11.34
N ASP A 973 -38.92 -26.53 -11.32
CA ASP A 973 -38.97 -27.78 -10.57
C ASP A 973 -37.59 -28.08 -9.92
N LEU A 974 -37.50 -28.01 -8.62
CA LEU A 974 -36.27 -28.32 -7.87
C LEU A 974 -35.86 -29.79 -7.96
N ALA A 975 -36.77 -30.71 -8.30
CA ALA A 975 -36.43 -32.12 -8.45
C ALA A 975 -35.56 -32.38 -9.70
N THR A 976 -35.49 -31.44 -10.61
CA THR A 976 -34.74 -31.54 -11.87
C THR A 976 -33.35 -30.89 -11.82
N VAL A 977 -32.87 -30.43 -10.65
CA VAL A 977 -31.55 -29.83 -10.52
C VAL A 977 -30.43 -30.84 -10.85
N ARG A 978 -29.35 -30.33 -11.37
CA ARG A 978 -28.22 -31.10 -11.89
C ARG A 978 -27.04 -30.98 -10.90
N PRO A 979 -26.71 -32.02 -10.13
CA PRO A 979 -25.57 -32.03 -9.24
C PRO A 979 -24.30 -32.41 -10.00
N THR A 980 -23.23 -31.74 -9.67
CA THR A 980 -21.87 -32.06 -10.08
C THR A 980 -20.97 -32.08 -8.85
N ALA A 981 -19.87 -32.83 -8.90
CA ALA A 981 -18.87 -32.85 -7.86
C ALA A 981 -17.48 -33.00 -8.47
N GLY A 982 -16.48 -32.49 -7.81
CA GLY A 982 -15.14 -32.56 -8.37
C GLY A 982 -14.07 -32.08 -7.41
N ALA A 983 -12.87 -32.04 -7.96
CA ALA A 983 -11.70 -31.52 -7.26
C ALA A 983 -10.88 -30.61 -8.17
N GLY A 984 -10.12 -29.72 -7.57
CA GLY A 984 -9.26 -28.81 -8.31
C GLY A 984 -8.07 -28.33 -7.50
N LEU A 985 -7.14 -27.74 -8.20
CA LEU A 985 -5.95 -27.09 -7.64
C LEU A 985 -6.12 -25.57 -7.73
N ARG A 986 -5.75 -24.88 -6.68
CA ARG A 986 -5.68 -23.42 -6.61
C ARG A 986 -4.24 -23.03 -6.37
N ILE A 987 -3.66 -22.28 -7.30
CA ILE A 987 -2.25 -21.87 -7.26
C ILE A 987 -2.22 -20.35 -7.22
N ALA A 988 -1.75 -19.79 -6.10
CA ALA A 988 -1.50 -18.36 -6.03
C ALA A 988 -0.18 -18.05 -6.75
N THR A 989 -0.23 -17.21 -7.77
CA THR A 989 0.98 -16.79 -8.49
C THR A 989 1.16 -15.27 -8.38
N PRO A 990 2.37 -14.75 -8.58
CA PRO A 990 2.63 -13.31 -8.58
C PRO A 990 1.80 -12.53 -9.62
N VAL A 991 1.36 -13.18 -10.68
CA VAL A 991 0.56 -12.57 -11.76
C VAL A 991 -0.95 -12.79 -11.61
N GLY A 992 -1.39 -13.56 -10.60
CA GLY A 992 -2.79 -13.86 -10.33
C GLY A 992 -3.04 -15.32 -9.93
N PRO A 993 -4.21 -15.66 -9.40
CA PRO A 993 -4.56 -17.02 -9.05
C PRO A 993 -4.79 -17.86 -10.31
N LEU A 994 -4.30 -19.10 -10.31
CA LEU A 994 -4.60 -20.11 -11.31
C LEU A 994 -5.48 -21.20 -10.68
N ALA A 995 -6.52 -21.60 -11.40
CA ALA A 995 -7.37 -22.72 -10.99
C ALA A 995 -7.42 -23.82 -12.06
N LEU A 996 -7.29 -25.04 -11.63
CA LEU A 996 -7.42 -26.25 -12.46
C LEU A 996 -8.50 -27.13 -11.82
N ASP A 997 -9.65 -27.24 -12.44
CA ASP A 997 -10.79 -28.00 -11.93
C ASP A 997 -11.15 -29.16 -12.84
N TYR A 998 -11.52 -30.29 -12.28
CA TYR A 998 -12.21 -31.36 -12.96
C TYR A 998 -13.51 -31.68 -12.23
N GLY A 999 -14.64 -31.47 -12.90
CA GLY A 999 -15.98 -31.77 -12.38
C GLY A 999 -16.60 -32.97 -13.07
N PHE A 1000 -17.25 -33.82 -12.28
CA PHE A 1000 -18.07 -34.96 -12.74
C PHE A 1000 -19.54 -34.58 -12.75
N ASN A 1001 -20.27 -34.95 -13.82
CA ASN A 1001 -21.71 -34.87 -13.88
C ASN A 1001 -22.32 -36.09 -13.20
N LEU A 1002 -22.95 -35.91 -12.03
CA LEU A 1002 -23.47 -36.99 -11.23
C LEU A 1002 -24.81 -37.59 -11.72
N LEU A 1003 -25.58 -36.77 -12.47
CA LEU A 1003 -26.86 -37.17 -13.09
C LEU A 1003 -26.80 -36.94 -14.58
N ARG A 1004 -25.86 -37.61 -15.24
CA ARG A 1004 -25.66 -37.49 -16.69
C ARG A 1004 -26.88 -38.01 -17.49
N ARG A 1005 -27.27 -37.22 -18.49
CA ARG A 1005 -28.25 -37.64 -19.51
C ARG A 1005 -27.51 -38.01 -20.79
N GLU A 1006 -27.43 -39.31 -21.09
CA GLU A 1006 -26.80 -39.82 -22.31
C GLU A 1006 -27.57 -39.49 -23.57
N ASP A 1007 -28.90 -39.42 -23.49
CA ASP A 1007 -29.81 -39.03 -24.56
C ASP A 1007 -29.62 -37.57 -25.01
N LEU A 1008 -29.06 -36.72 -24.14
CA LEU A 1008 -28.70 -35.33 -24.45
C LEU A 1008 -27.22 -35.16 -24.79
N ALA A 1009 -26.48 -36.27 -24.99
CA ALA A 1009 -25.02 -36.25 -25.23
C ALA A 1009 -24.20 -35.43 -24.17
N GLU A 1010 -24.67 -35.44 -22.93
CA GLU A 1010 -23.98 -34.71 -21.85
C GLU A 1010 -22.62 -35.33 -21.54
N PRO A 1011 -21.61 -34.57 -21.16
CA PRO A 1011 -20.29 -35.09 -20.81
C PRO A 1011 -20.31 -35.86 -19.47
N VAL A 1012 -19.43 -36.84 -19.33
CA VAL A 1012 -19.17 -37.53 -18.04
C VAL A 1012 -18.63 -36.53 -17.01
N GLY A 1013 -17.86 -35.59 -17.49
CA GLY A 1013 -17.27 -34.48 -16.71
C GLY A 1013 -16.53 -33.54 -17.63
N ALA A 1014 -16.11 -32.41 -17.08
CA ALA A 1014 -15.43 -31.37 -17.81
C ALA A 1014 -14.19 -30.88 -17.05
N PHE A 1015 -13.15 -30.54 -17.81
CA PHE A 1015 -11.92 -29.93 -17.31
C PHE A 1015 -11.98 -28.43 -17.51
N HIS A 1016 -11.62 -27.70 -16.46
CA HIS A 1016 -11.59 -26.23 -16.48
C HIS A 1016 -10.26 -25.69 -16.01
N PHE A 1017 -9.79 -24.70 -16.72
CA PHE A 1017 -8.62 -23.91 -16.38
C PHE A 1017 -9.02 -22.43 -16.36
N SER A 1018 -8.61 -21.69 -15.32
CA SER A 1018 -8.89 -20.25 -15.19
C SER A 1018 -7.80 -19.52 -14.42
#